data_40203a670b372a00c5d5176ceff2b0f6
#
_entry.id   40203a670b372a00c5d5176ceff2b0f6
#
_cell.length_a   1.000
_cell.length_b   1.000
_cell.length_c   1.000
_cell.angle_alpha   90.00
_cell.angle_beta   90.00
_cell.angle_gamma   90.00
#
_symmetry.space_group_name_H-M   'P 1'
#
loop_
_entity.id
_entity.type
_entity.pdbx_description
1 polymer ?
#
loop_
_entity_poly.entity_id
_entity_poly.type
_entity_poly.pdbx_seq_one_letter_code
_entity_poly.pdbx_strand_id
1 'polypeptide(L)'
;MYLSMKNITKLSMVALALFAAACAQVEEPMGSQNPSGENVVVFEANVPTKTAISDDDKTVTWVAGDEVKFVWAGGEAVSTASKDGASTSFSVQLADDAEEAYVVYPSAVCSGVENGKVILNFNNALEGGQFSKADICVAKAVKVDGKWVTTLNFKNAACLLKVGVTSEETCRIQIAAVGEEIIGGNLTVSLDGDNMSFEYPEEGNNVVTMPVAAPGNYYIPVFPGVELSEGFRVNSFVSGEEAEPTQVTPFYYNGKFTTERGKVIILSEIEARRGQYYVTPEGTGTMTGQSWNNAMDVEKFKAFVTNQDNHFLLKGSTFHFSADEFSFGDDYLILKYADHANVQFTLQGTATQTDTTVFLGRTNTTESNKAGVIWVQNNCLLTVKNVKFTGTHGMSNSAVFRVNSGARELNLINCQFRDNSTPGGNGPVVALFNGATVNIEGCSFSENVGYGFLARIDGDGSVVNVKDTEVKNCNGNGLYTGKVGSLTLERVRFLNNYAEDDSGAAAFIEGSGEILFKDCDFVGNKADWRGGAICISGSSVTAKVAIEGGKFDGNSAHGVPSSTSGSSGAGGAAIQIQAAATVDISDVQFLNNYTSVGNNERVAGVIYACTDGAVVRCNNCLFDANYSYRSNSVNPSCPAITTLNHQVKLFFNGCEFKRNSSGGYAGTGGKYGQLFCHRSSGVLAFNNCYIHDNYGGRNTDPIDWLYVDNGNAKLFLSNTTIIGDPTRYGQTSAKNTNGVIYMSKDAYTYFINNILCSPTVGGKCINASASYSAGVAMYNKTSPTNNYGWGDSDTGSGHDYYATADSFDGLNGYMWGGSLDGENCDVFAPTAEVNSAIQTNLPEFYTWLDEIDALGKDMLGNKRGSTSWPGCYQE
;
A
#
# COMPACT_ATOMS: atom_id res chain seq x y z
N MET A 1 -2.53 0.52 -40.13
CA MET A 1 -2.18 1.35 -41.32
C MET A 1 -0.66 1.45 -41.36
N TYR A 2 -0.09 0.76 -42.29
CA TYR A 2 1.34 0.61 -42.60
C TYR A 2 2.00 1.94 -42.99
N LEU A 3 3.30 2.08 -42.70
CA LEU A 3 4.37 2.65 -43.52
C LEU A 3 5.62 2.73 -42.63
N SER A 4 6.54 1.91 -42.66
CA SER A 4 7.65 1.50 -43.50
C SER A 4 8.39 2.63 -44.19
N MET A 5 9.67 2.82 -43.80
CA MET A 5 10.80 3.24 -44.67
C MET A 5 12.07 3.19 -43.79
N LYS A 6 12.97 2.31 -43.92
CA LYS A 6 13.95 1.89 -44.91
C LYS A 6 14.83 3.03 -45.50
N ASN A 7 16.11 2.89 -45.14
CA ASN A 7 17.33 3.14 -45.95
C ASN A 7 17.67 4.57 -46.32
N ILE A 8 18.84 5.03 -45.82
CA ILE A 8 19.82 5.61 -46.80
C ILE A 8 21.19 5.05 -46.46
N THR A 9 21.67 4.29 -47.39
CA THR A 9 22.99 3.68 -47.49
C THR A 9 23.93 4.64 -48.23
N LYS A 10 25.19 4.66 -47.80
CA LYS A 10 26.43 4.82 -48.58
C LYS A 10 26.61 6.10 -49.37
N LEU A 11 27.67 6.80 -49.03
CA LEU A 11 28.64 7.21 -50.06
C LEU A 11 30.05 7.18 -49.46
N SER A 12 30.76 6.12 -49.78
CA SER A 12 32.20 6.05 -49.78
C SER A 12 32.72 6.78 -51.00
N MET A 13 33.70 7.64 -50.88
CA MET A 13 34.61 7.96 -51.93
C MET A 13 36.04 8.13 -51.43
N VAL A 14 36.83 7.20 -51.88
CA VAL A 14 38.26 7.10 -51.92
C VAL A 14 38.84 8.37 -52.55
N ALA A 15 39.82 8.97 -51.90
CA ALA A 15 40.79 9.80 -52.53
C ALA A 15 42.21 9.30 -52.16
N LEU A 16 42.74 8.50 -53.06
CA LEU A 16 44.09 8.09 -53.07
C LEU A 16 44.89 9.31 -53.61
N ALA A 17 45.80 9.88 -52.86
CA ALA A 17 46.72 10.88 -53.35
C ALA A 17 48.13 10.45 -52.99
N LEU A 18 48.84 10.32 -54.03
CA LEU A 18 50.21 9.91 -54.27
C LEU A 18 51.26 10.50 -53.32
N PHE A 19 52.17 9.63 -52.97
CA PHE A 19 53.47 9.95 -52.44
C PHE A 19 54.24 10.80 -53.48
N ALA A 20 54.78 11.90 -53.03
CA ALA A 20 55.97 12.49 -53.63
C ALA A 20 57.03 12.58 -52.53
N ALA A 21 57.99 11.73 -52.61
CA ALA A 21 59.19 11.80 -51.79
C ALA A 21 59.94 13.07 -52.22
N ALA A 22 59.99 14.03 -51.31
CA ALA A 22 60.96 15.12 -51.38
C ALA A 22 61.97 14.87 -50.27
N CYS A 23 63.18 14.51 -50.63
CA CYS A 23 64.36 14.71 -49.77
C CYS A 23 64.46 16.17 -49.46
N ALA A 24 64.05 16.53 -48.23
CA ALA A 24 64.42 17.82 -47.62
C ALA A 24 65.78 17.62 -46.95
N GLN A 25 66.69 18.39 -47.32
CA GLN A 25 68.00 18.54 -46.68
C GLN A 25 67.77 18.91 -45.26
N VAL A 26 68.50 18.27 -44.36
CA VAL A 26 68.61 18.66 -42.92
C VAL A 26 69.34 19.99 -42.97
N GLU A 27 68.61 21.08 -42.82
CA GLU A 27 69.21 22.34 -42.42
C GLU A 27 69.52 22.22 -40.91
N GLU A 28 70.81 22.31 -40.58
CA GLU A 28 71.20 22.47 -39.19
C GLU A 28 70.46 23.71 -38.61
N PRO A 29 69.81 23.64 -37.42
CA PRO A 29 69.24 24.82 -36.86
C PRO A 29 70.36 25.78 -36.49
N MET A 30 70.34 26.92 -37.15
CA MET A 30 71.14 28.04 -36.72
C MET A 30 70.76 28.44 -35.34
N GLY A 31 71.74 28.38 -34.42
CA GLY A 31 71.55 28.73 -33.04
C GLY A 31 70.95 30.13 -32.94
N SER A 32 69.71 30.17 -32.38
CA SER A 32 69.11 31.42 -31.88
C SER A 32 69.97 31.93 -30.77
N GLN A 33 70.59 33.08 -30.98
CA GLN A 33 71.28 33.81 -29.91
C GLN A 33 70.31 34.18 -28.84
N ASN A 34 70.56 33.62 -27.65
CA ASN A 34 69.89 33.96 -26.45
C ASN A 34 70.12 35.41 -26.02
N PRO A 35 69.08 36.22 -25.76
CA PRO A 35 69.33 37.52 -25.18
C PRO A 35 69.42 37.32 -23.66
N SER A 36 70.61 37.53 -23.14
CA SER A 36 70.93 37.69 -21.73
C SER A 36 70.70 36.53 -20.74
N GLY A 37 71.76 35.75 -20.50
CA GLY A 37 72.26 35.47 -19.16
C GLY A 37 71.42 34.57 -18.23
N GLU A 38 70.73 33.55 -18.70
CA GLU A 38 70.18 32.48 -17.89
C GLU A 38 70.24 31.15 -18.69
N ASN A 39 70.71 30.06 -18.02
CA ASN A 39 70.89 28.75 -18.62
C ASN A 39 69.51 28.08 -18.88
N VAL A 40 68.73 28.58 -19.83
CA VAL A 40 67.47 27.98 -20.28
C VAL A 40 67.78 26.87 -21.34
N VAL A 41 67.39 25.67 -21.09
CA VAL A 41 67.52 24.52 -22.00
C VAL A 41 66.14 24.24 -22.60
N VAL A 42 66.15 24.05 -23.91
CA VAL A 42 64.95 23.65 -24.67
C VAL A 42 65.06 22.16 -24.98
N PHE A 43 64.07 21.41 -24.43
CA PHE A 43 63.94 19.97 -24.65
C PHE A 43 62.88 19.73 -25.70
N GLU A 44 63.05 18.78 -26.59
CA GLU A 44 62.07 18.28 -27.53
C GLU A 44 61.52 16.95 -26.99
N ALA A 45 60.24 16.80 -27.03
CA ALA A 45 59.55 15.59 -26.58
C ALA A 45 58.58 15.05 -27.65
N ASN A 46 58.64 13.78 -27.84
CA ASN A 46 57.64 13.05 -28.64
C ASN A 46 56.64 12.38 -27.67
N VAL A 47 55.39 12.15 -28.14
CA VAL A 47 54.43 11.35 -27.36
C VAL A 47 55.03 9.99 -27.08
N PRO A 48 54.78 9.40 -25.92
CA PRO A 48 55.20 8.06 -25.55
C PRO A 48 54.73 7.07 -26.61
N THR A 49 55.62 6.21 -27.11
CA THR A 49 55.25 5.18 -28.05
C THR A 49 54.43 4.10 -27.40
N LYS A 50 53.14 4.08 -27.74
CA LYS A 50 52.15 3.02 -27.53
C LYS A 50 51.64 2.80 -26.11
N THR A 51 50.59 3.46 -25.81
CA THR A 51 49.45 2.76 -25.26
C THR A 51 48.59 2.26 -26.43
N ALA A 52 48.38 0.96 -26.53
CA ALA A 52 47.42 0.42 -27.49
C ALA A 52 46.02 0.74 -26.91
N ILE A 53 45.46 1.87 -27.24
CA ILE A 53 44.05 2.16 -27.01
C ILE A 53 43.30 1.55 -28.18
N SER A 54 42.81 0.32 -28.01
CA SER A 54 41.81 -0.23 -28.90
C SER A 54 40.49 0.39 -28.55
N ASP A 55 40.05 1.45 -29.13
CA ASP A 55 38.63 1.75 -29.30
C ASP A 55 38.41 3.19 -29.73
N ASP A 56 38.79 3.87 -30.35
CA ASP A 56 38.72 5.12 -31.07
C ASP A 56 40.15 5.55 -31.44
N ASP A 57 40.42 5.76 -32.65
CA ASP A 57 41.65 6.31 -33.27
C ASP A 57 42.16 7.61 -32.61
N LYS A 58 42.22 7.67 -31.28
CA LYS A 58 42.75 8.81 -30.53
C LYS A 58 44.25 8.65 -30.42
N THR A 59 44.94 9.22 -31.36
CA THR A 59 46.35 9.54 -31.22
C THR A 59 46.55 10.41 -29.98
N VAL A 60 47.35 9.94 -29.02
CA VAL A 60 47.80 10.78 -27.94
C VAL A 60 48.66 11.90 -28.54
N THR A 61 48.32 13.15 -28.20
CA THR A 61 49.07 14.33 -28.65
C THR A 61 49.31 15.26 -27.47
N TRP A 62 50.41 15.94 -27.49
CA TRP A 62 50.62 17.08 -26.58
C TRP A 62 49.63 18.18 -26.91
N VAL A 63 49.17 18.86 -25.86
CA VAL A 63 48.36 20.06 -25.99
C VAL A 63 49.17 21.25 -25.44
N ALA A 64 49.16 22.35 -26.14
CA ALA A 64 49.87 23.56 -25.72
C ALA A 64 49.38 23.94 -24.29
N GLY A 65 50.37 24.08 -23.37
CA GLY A 65 50.08 24.30 -21.97
C GLY A 65 50.07 23.03 -21.10
N ASP A 66 50.19 21.83 -21.64
CA ASP A 66 50.47 20.63 -20.84
C ASP A 66 51.75 20.83 -20.00
N GLU A 67 51.63 20.54 -18.69
CA GLU A 67 52.72 20.81 -17.76
C GLU A 67 53.53 19.57 -17.45
N VAL A 68 54.84 19.69 -17.55
CA VAL A 68 55.80 18.70 -17.06
C VAL A 68 56.62 19.27 -15.90
N LYS A 69 57.01 18.40 -15.00
CA LYS A 69 57.92 18.80 -13.90
C LYS A 69 59.28 18.16 -14.11
N PHE A 70 60.29 18.99 -14.23
CA PHE A 70 61.68 18.62 -14.14
C PHE A 70 62.08 18.57 -12.68
N VAL A 71 62.75 17.51 -12.25
CA VAL A 71 63.17 17.30 -10.87
C VAL A 71 64.55 16.66 -10.83
N TRP A 72 65.47 17.25 -10.07
CA TRP A 72 66.84 16.78 -9.91
C TRP A 72 67.30 16.89 -8.42
N ALA A 73 68.46 16.37 -8.13
CA ALA A 73 69.00 16.47 -6.80
C ALA A 73 69.22 17.95 -6.44
N GLY A 74 68.40 18.48 -5.52
CA GLY A 74 68.50 19.86 -5.03
C GLY A 74 67.59 20.86 -5.72
N GLY A 75 66.71 20.50 -6.67
CA GLY A 75 65.83 21.44 -7.30
C GLY A 75 64.71 20.85 -8.17
N GLU A 76 63.77 21.70 -8.51
CA GLU A 76 62.69 21.37 -9.43
C GLU A 76 62.29 22.60 -10.25
N ALA A 77 61.72 22.35 -11.43
CA ALA A 77 61.12 23.39 -12.28
C ALA A 77 59.94 22.81 -13.08
N VAL A 78 58.92 23.64 -13.31
CA VAL A 78 57.78 23.29 -14.19
C VAL A 78 57.97 23.96 -15.55
N SER A 79 57.67 23.25 -16.61
CA SER A 79 57.65 23.80 -17.94
C SER A 79 56.40 23.35 -18.69
N THR A 80 55.92 24.13 -19.62
CA THR A 80 54.72 23.88 -20.40
C THR A 80 55.05 23.52 -21.84
N ALA A 81 54.22 22.66 -22.40
CA ALA A 81 54.27 22.30 -23.81
C ALA A 81 54.04 23.54 -24.69
N SER A 82 54.92 23.77 -25.60
CA SER A 82 54.93 24.97 -26.47
C SER A 82 53.90 24.93 -27.59
N LYS A 83 53.44 23.76 -27.98
CA LYS A 83 52.53 23.57 -29.12
C LYS A 83 51.76 22.23 -29.01
N ASP A 84 50.63 22.17 -29.70
CA ASP A 84 49.93 20.94 -29.96
C ASP A 84 50.66 20.03 -30.92
N GLY A 85 50.45 18.69 -30.80
CA GLY A 85 50.89 17.72 -31.76
C GLY A 85 51.62 16.51 -31.18
N ALA A 86 52.10 15.66 -32.09
CA ALA A 86 52.85 14.44 -31.73
C ALA A 86 54.23 14.76 -31.14
N SER A 87 54.72 16.00 -31.28
CA SER A 87 55.93 16.50 -30.68
C SER A 87 55.74 17.92 -30.18
N THR A 88 56.38 18.23 -29.08
CA THR A 88 56.41 19.58 -28.47
C THR A 88 57.77 19.89 -27.89
N SER A 89 57.96 21.12 -27.43
CA SER A 89 59.17 21.48 -26.72
C SER A 89 58.90 22.11 -25.38
N PHE A 90 59.81 21.92 -24.45
CA PHE A 90 59.81 22.45 -23.08
C PHE A 90 61.01 23.32 -22.82
N SER A 91 60.82 24.52 -22.37
CA SER A 91 61.89 25.44 -21.98
C SER A 91 62.00 25.48 -20.48
N VAL A 92 63.18 25.09 -19.96
CA VAL A 92 63.36 25.00 -18.50
C VAL A 92 64.76 25.56 -18.12
N GLN A 93 64.82 26.18 -17.00
CA GLN A 93 66.07 26.58 -16.34
C GLN A 93 66.49 25.47 -15.35
N LEU A 94 67.60 24.82 -15.63
CA LEU A 94 68.16 23.78 -14.76
C LEU A 94 69.39 24.33 -14.03
N ALA A 95 69.65 23.78 -12.84
CA ALA A 95 70.84 24.19 -12.07
C ALA A 95 72.12 23.77 -12.83
N ASP A 96 73.21 24.61 -12.77
CA ASP A 96 74.47 24.35 -13.48
C ASP A 96 75.14 23.05 -13.07
N ASP A 97 74.99 22.67 -11.78
CA ASP A 97 75.53 21.46 -11.18
C ASP A 97 74.64 20.21 -11.38
N ALA A 98 73.40 20.33 -11.94
CA ALA A 98 72.56 19.20 -12.28
C ALA A 98 73.14 18.43 -13.45
N GLU A 99 73.44 17.16 -13.26
CA GLU A 99 73.93 16.23 -14.29
C GLU A 99 72.83 15.38 -14.92
N GLU A 100 71.72 15.22 -14.18
CA GLU A 100 70.52 14.51 -14.67
C GLU A 100 69.26 15.10 -14.01
N ALA A 101 68.16 15.02 -14.71
CA ALA A 101 66.83 15.39 -14.20
C ALA A 101 65.77 14.38 -14.68
N TYR A 102 64.86 13.98 -13.80
CA TYR A 102 63.64 13.32 -14.23
C TYR A 102 62.63 14.34 -14.75
N VAL A 103 61.91 13.97 -15.76
CA VAL A 103 60.84 14.79 -16.34
C VAL A 103 59.55 14.01 -16.25
N VAL A 104 58.59 14.52 -15.52
CA VAL A 104 57.33 13.81 -15.20
C VAL A 104 56.15 14.56 -15.79
N TYR A 105 55.27 13.82 -16.41
CA TYR A 105 53.97 14.26 -16.91
C TYR A 105 52.86 13.37 -16.31
N PRO A 106 51.78 13.97 -15.80
CA PRO A 106 51.55 15.39 -15.61
C PRO A 106 52.40 15.91 -14.41
N SER A 107 52.70 17.21 -14.43
CA SER A 107 53.56 17.86 -13.41
C SER A 107 53.11 17.58 -11.97
N ALA A 108 51.81 17.56 -11.72
CA ALA A 108 51.17 17.34 -10.41
C ALA A 108 51.53 16.00 -9.76
N VAL A 109 51.84 14.99 -10.55
CA VAL A 109 52.14 13.63 -10.06
C VAL A 109 53.53 13.54 -9.43
N CYS A 110 54.46 14.42 -9.81
CA CYS A 110 55.83 14.36 -9.32
C CYS A 110 55.94 14.93 -7.90
N SER A 111 56.27 14.08 -6.92
CA SER A 111 56.52 14.46 -5.53
C SER A 111 57.99 14.85 -5.24
N GLY A 112 58.92 14.53 -6.14
CA GLY A 112 60.33 14.86 -5.96
C GLY A 112 61.27 13.72 -6.37
N VAL A 113 62.55 13.87 -6.05
CA VAL A 113 63.63 12.87 -6.26
C VAL A 113 64.27 12.54 -4.94
N GLU A 114 64.41 11.28 -4.67
CA GLU A 114 65.12 10.77 -3.53
C GLU A 114 66.07 9.62 -3.94
N ASN A 115 67.32 9.67 -3.48
CA ASN A 115 68.34 8.64 -3.81
C ASN A 115 68.49 8.37 -5.30
N GLY A 116 68.39 9.41 -6.14
CA GLY A 116 68.48 9.30 -7.60
C GLY A 116 67.27 8.62 -8.29
N LYS A 117 66.13 8.51 -7.63
CA LYS A 117 64.86 7.96 -8.11
C LYS A 117 63.74 8.98 -7.97
N VAL A 118 62.82 9.02 -8.91
CA VAL A 118 61.67 9.90 -8.86
C VAL A 118 60.52 9.27 -8.09
N ILE A 119 59.82 10.05 -7.28
CA ILE A 119 58.64 9.64 -6.53
C ILE A 119 57.39 10.21 -7.21
N LEU A 120 56.48 9.32 -7.55
CA LEU A 120 55.21 9.61 -8.24
C LEU A 120 54.04 9.39 -7.27
N ASN A 121 53.23 10.42 -7.06
CA ASN A 121 52.01 10.29 -6.27
C ASN A 121 50.80 10.09 -7.23
N PHE A 122 50.31 8.87 -7.30
CA PHE A 122 49.21 8.49 -8.18
C PHE A 122 47.88 9.14 -7.80
N ASN A 123 47.69 9.52 -6.53
CA ASN A 123 46.48 10.22 -6.12
C ASN A 123 46.34 11.61 -6.78
N ASN A 124 47.44 12.25 -7.16
CA ASN A 124 47.41 13.53 -7.82
C ASN A 124 47.03 13.44 -9.31
N ALA A 125 46.94 12.24 -9.90
CA ALA A 125 46.48 12.01 -11.24
C ALA A 125 44.98 11.74 -11.34
N LEU A 126 44.26 11.75 -10.24
CA LEU A 126 42.82 11.40 -10.18
C LEU A 126 41.89 12.59 -10.43
N GLU A 127 42.41 13.80 -10.62
CA GLU A 127 41.59 14.97 -10.83
C GLU A 127 40.87 14.94 -12.20
N GLY A 128 39.53 14.93 -12.14
CA GLY A 128 38.67 14.98 -13.34
C GLY A 128 38.60 13.72 -14.19
N GLY A 129 39.41 12.67 -13.94
CA GLY A 129 39.36 11.39 -14.61
C GLY A 129 39.70 11.41 -16.11
N GLN A 130 40.28 12.50 -16.61
CA GLN A 130 40.64 12.64 -18.01
C GLN A 130 41.89 11.81 -18.35
N PHE A 131 41.96 11.25 -19.57
CA PHE A 131 43.10 10.47 -20.00
C PHE A 131 44.41 11.21 -19.83
N SER A 132 44.50 12.47 -20.28
CA SER A 132 45.67 13.32 -20.20
C SER A 132 46.19 13.56 -18.78
N LYS A 133 45.34 13.47 -17.75
CA LYS A 133 45.74 13.60 -16.36
C LYS A 133 46.17 12.26 -15.74
N ALA A 134 45.62 11.17 -16.23
CA ALA A 134 45.87 9.82 -15.75
C ALA A 134 47.05 9.12 -16.40
N ASP A 135 47.46 9.56 -17.61
CA ASP A 135 48.57 8.96 -18.39
C ASP A 135 49.90 9.43 -17.84
N ILE A 136 50.35 8.81 -16.77
CA ILE A 136 51.58 9.15 -16.05
C ILE A 136 52.79 8.69 -16.88
N CYS A 137 53.62 9.61 -17.27
CA CYS A 137 54.82 9.38 -18.06
C CYS A 137 56.06 9.96 -17.41
N VAL A 138 57.22 9.27 -17.58
CA VAL A 138 58.50 9.68 -17.06
C VAL A 138 59.56 9.65 -18.15
N ALA A 139 60.34 10.70 -18.28
CA ALA A 139 61.56 10.75 -19.06
C ALA A 139 62.74 11.14 -18.16
N LYS A 140 63.95 10.90 -18.62
CA LYS A 140 65.18 11.30 -17.95
C LYS A 140 66.04 12.15 -18.91
N ALA A 141 66.33 13.37 -18.53
CA ALA A 141 67.26 14.22 -19.17
C ALA A 141 68.64 13.99 -18.53
N VAL A 142 69.68 13.85 -19.34
CA VAL A 142 71.05 13.62 -18.86
C VAL A 142 72.02 14.55 -19.58
N LYS A 143 73.13 14.91 -18.95
CA LYS A 143 74.24 15.53 -19.59
C LYS A 143 75.24 14.50 -20.12
N VAL A 144 75.67 14.68 -21.33
CA VAL A 144 76.77 13.94 -21.93
C VAL A 144 77.83 14.95 -22.34
N ASP A 145 79.05 14.75 -21.91
CA ASP A 145 80.16 15.68 -22.17
C ASP A 145 79.82 17.15 -21.79
N GLY A 146 79.12 17.32 -20.65
CA GLY A 146 78.72 18.61 -20.09
C GLY A 146 77.59 19.32 -20.86
N LYS A 147 76.89 18.66 -21.79
CA LYS A 147 75.78 19.20 -22.56
C LYS A 147 74.54 18.36 -22.35
N TRP A 148 73.39 19.00 -22.17
CA TRP A 148 72.11 18.30 -22.08
C TRP A 148 71.72 17.61 -23.37
N VAL A 149 71.34 16.35 -23.30
CA VAL A 149 70.67 15.67 -24.41
C VAL A 149 69.25 16.21 -24.46
N THR A 150 68.91 16.90 -25.50
CA THR A 150 67.66 17.68 -25.63
C THR A 150 66.46 16.90 -26.05
N THR A 151 66.58 15.62 -26.35
CA THR A 151 65.47 14.74 -26.74
C THR A 151 64.97 13.99 -25.49
N LEU A 152 63.71 14.19 -25.14
CA LEU A 152 63.05 13.49 -24.06
C LEU A 152 62.27 12.30 -24.59
N ASN A 153 62.58 11.11 -24.07
CA ASN A 153 61.88 9.86 -24.41
C ASN A 153 60.98 9.48 -23.22
N PHE A 154 59.73 9.92 -23.28
CA PHE A 154 58.77 9.58 -22.25
C PHE A 154 58.37 8.10 -22.29
N LYS A 155 58.26 7.48 -21.12
CA LYS A 155 57.77 6.11 -20.88
C LYS A 155 56.57 6.14 -19.93
N ASN A 156 55.50 5.41 -20.28
CA ASN A 156 54.37 5.27 -19.37
C ASN A 156 54.81 4.62 -18.07
N ALA A 157 54.32 5.16 -16.95
CA ALA A 157 54.63 4.66 -15.61
C ALA A 157 53.41 4.09 -14.86
N ALA A 158 52.24 4.03 -15.49
CA ALA A 158 50.98 3.55 -14.90
C ALA A 158 50.37 2.42 -15.75
N CYS A 159 49.46 1.67 -15.13
CA CYS A 159 48.39 0.93 -15.78
C CYS A 159 47.10 1.73 -15.62
N LEU A 160 46.29 1.87 -16.65
CA LEU A 160 45.04 2.63 -16.61
C LEU A 160 43.84 1.71 -16.63
N LEU A 161 42.89 1.94 -15.75
CA LEU A 161 41.58 1.29 -15.78
C LEU A 161 40.57 2.31 -16.34
N LYS A 162 39.98 2.02 -17.50
CA LYS A 162 38.93 2.86 -18.11
C LYS A 162 37.56 2.41 -17.61
N VAL A 163 36.83 3.32 -17.01
CA VAL A 163 35.45 3.08 -16.51
C VAL A 163 34.51 4.03 -17.22
N GLY A 164 33.53 3.51 -17.95
CA GLY A 164 32.42 4.30 -18.49
C GLY A 164 31.36 4.52 -17.40
N VAL A 165 30.92 5.76 -17.24
CA VAL A 165 29.81 6.13 -16.37
C VAL A 165 28.69 6.67 -17.20
N THR A 166 27.49 6.09 -17.10
CA THR A 166 26.31 6.49 -17.88
C THR A 166 25.26 7.21 -17.04
N SER A 167 25.33 7.09 -15.73
CA SER A 167 24.37 7.70 -14.80
C SER A 167 24.83 9.06 -14.26
N GLU A 168 23.97 10.07 -14.32
CA GLU A 168 24.17 11.40 -13.71
C GLU A 168 24.21 11.35 -12.17
N GLU A 169 23.68 10.29 -11.57
CA GLU A 169 23.66 10.14 -10.11
C GLU A 169 24.99 9.65 -9.53
N THR A 170 25.87 9.07 -10.37
CA THR A 170 27.16 8.57 -9.92
C THR A 170 28.08 9.73 -9.60
N CYS A 171 28.55 9.83 -8.37
CA CYS A 171 29.41 10.92 -7.91
C CYS A 171 30.85 10.47 -7.56
N ARG A 172 31.08 9.16 -7.43
CA ARG A 172 32.38 8.62 -7.03
C ARG A 172 32.54 7.17 -7.49
N ILE A 173 33.75 6.81 -7.91
CA ILE A 173 34.16 5.45 -8.23
C ILE A 173 35.35 5.08 -7.35
N GLN A 174 35.44 3.82 -6.93
CA GLN A 174 36.61 3.26 -6.27
C GLN A 174 37.02 1.96 -6.95
N ILE A 175 38.31 1.82 -7.18
CA ILE A 175 38.95 0.55 -7.50
C ILE A 175 39.57 0.01 -6.21
N ALA A 176 39.19 -1.16 -5.79
CA ALA A 176 39.71 -1.79 -4.58
C ALA A 176 40.24 -3.18 -4.90
N ALA A 177 41.47 -3.48 -4.54
CA ALA A 177 41.97 -4.85 -4.55
C ALA A 177 41.11 -5.73 -3.62
N VAL A 178 40.82 -6.98 -4.00
CA VAL A 178 40.08 -7.90 -3.13
C VAL A 178 40.98 -8.39 -2.00
N GLY A 179 42.27 -8.59 -2.29
CA GLY A 179 43.30 -8.84 -1.31
C GLY A 179 43.87 -7.58 -0.65
N GLU A 180 45.08 -7.70 -0.09
CA GLU A 180 45.76 -6.57 0.56
C GLU A 180 46.78 -5.88 -0.36
N GLU A 181 46.76 -6.17 -1.65
CA GLU A 181 47.72 -5.64 -2.61
C GLU A 181 47.58 -4.13 -2.76
N ILE A 182 48.71 -3.42 -2.72
CA ILE A 182 48.77 -1.96 -2.85
C ILE A 182 48.74 -1.59 -4.33
N ILE A 183 47.74 -0.77 -4.70
CA ILE A 183 47.50 -0.36 -6.09
C ILE A 183 47.63 1.12 -6.35
N GLY A 184 47.83 1.91 -5.30
CA GLY A 184 47.92 3.38 -5.39
C GLY A 184 48.74 4.02 -4.27
N GLY A 185 48.97 5.33 -4.38
CA GLY A 185 49.77 6.07 -3.46
C GLY A 185 51.10 6.56 -4.08
N ASN A 186 52.20 6.56 -3.32
CA ASN A 186 53.52 6.94 -3.81
C ASN A 186 54.27 5.75 -4.40
N LEU A 187 54.73 5.88 -5.65
CA LEU A 187 55.52 4.87 -6.34
C LEU A 187 56.91 5.46 -6.65
N THR A 188 57.97 4.75 -6.26
CA THR A 188 59.32 5.15 -6.56
C THR A 188 59.78 4.53 -7.90
N VAL A 189 60.26 5.34 -8.80
CA VAL A 189 60.61 4.96 -10.15
C VAL A 189 62.03 5.30 -10.46
N SER A 190 62.79 4.37 -11.04
CA SER A 190 64.07 4.62 -11.65
C SER A 190 64.00 4.31 -13.16
N LEU A 191 64.71 5.15 -13.93
CA LEU A 191 64.82 4.99 -15.41
C LEU A 191 66.29 4.96 -15.79
N ASP A 192 66.72 3.83 -16.39
CA ASP A 192 68.03 3.59 -16.95
C ASP A 192 67.94 3.26 -18.42
N GLY A 193 68.20 4.25 -19.29
CA GLY A 193 67.92 4.14 -20.71
C GLY A 193 66.43 3.83 -20.95
N ASP A 194 66.18 2.72 -21.56
CA ASP A 194 64.80 2.24 -21.86
C ASP A 194 64.20 1.40 -20.71
N ASN A 195 64.98 1.05 -19.68
CA ASN A 195 64.59 0.20 -18.61
C ASN A 195 64.00 1.02 -17.45
N MET A 196 62.72 0.79 -17.16
CA MET A 196 62.04 1.38 -16.02
C MET A 196 61.82 0.33 -14.93
N SER A 197 62.19 0.64 -13.71
CA SER A 197 61.97 -0.21 -12.55
C SER A 197 61.18 0.50 -11.48
N PHE A 198 60.45 -0.25 -10.65
CA PHE A 198 59.53 0.23 -9.65
C PHE A 198 59.90 -0.32 -8.30
N GLU A 199 59.85 0.55 -7.28
CA GLU A 199 59.91 0.16 -5.88
C GLU A 199 58.58 0.51 -5.24
N TYR A 200 57.85 -0.53 -4.83
CA TYR A 200 56.52 -0.38 -4.25
C TYR A 200 56.67 -0.04 -2.76
N PRO A 201 55.79 0.81 -2.23
CA PRO A 201 55.79 1.12 -0.80
C PRO A 201 55.38 -0.10 0.03
N GLU A 202 55.90 -0.17 1.25
CA GLU A 202 55.43 -1.17 2.22
C GLU A 202 54.03 -0.85 2.78
N GLU A 203 53.65 0.41 2.82
CA GLU A 203 52.37 0.93 3.21
C GLU A 203 51.81 1.80 2.09
N GLY A 204 50.57 1.60 1.72
CA GLY A 204 49.91 2.32 0.61
C GLY A 204 48.43 2.01 0.51
N ASN A 205 47.82 2.43 -0.57
CA ASN A 205 46.38 2.29 -0.77
C ASN A 205 46.07 1.02 -1.57
N ASN A 206 45.31 0.11 -0.98
CA ASN A 206 44.65 -0.98 -1.69
C ASN A 206 43.35 -0.52 -2.36
N VAL A 207 42.98 0.76 -2.21
CA VAL A 207 41.80 1.43 -2.80
C VAL A 207 42.21 2.74 -3.44
N VAL A 208 41.83 2.92 -4.70
CA VAL A 208 41.97 4.20 -5.43
C VAL A 208 40.60 4.79 -5.67
N THR A 209 40.40 6.05 -5.30
CA THR A 209 39.11 6.75 -5.33
C THR A 209 39.14 7.87 -6.36
N MET A 210 38.17 7.86 -7.29
CA MET A 210 38.00 8.84 -8.35
C MET A 210 36.67 9.59 -8.18
N PRO A 211 36.65 10.92 -8.04
CA PRO A 211 35.43 11.70 -8.08
C PRO A 211 34.86 11.71 -9.52
N VAL A 212 33.52 11.65 -9.62
CA VAL A 212 32.77 11.67 -10.87
C VAL A 212 31.91 12.93 -10.90
N ALA A 213 32.13 13.77 -11.87
CA ALA A 213 31.41 15.04 -12.01
C ALA A 213 30.21 14.96 -12.97
N ALA A 214 30.27 14.07 -13.96
CA ALA A 214 29.23 13.87 -14.99
C ALA A 214 29.40 12.52 -15.67
N PRO A 215 28.39 12.02 -16.41
CA PRO A 215 28.55 10.84 -17.26
C PRO A 215 29.71 11.02 -18.25
N GLY A 216 30.48 9.95 -18.47
CA GLY A 216 31.64 9.97 -19.35
C GLY A 216 32.61 8.83 -19.06
N ASN A 217 33.75 8.86 -19.75
CA ASN A 217 34.83 7.91 -19.53
C ASN A 217 35.83 8.46 -18.51
N TYR A 218 36.14 7.66 -17.51
CA TYR A 218 37.09 7.95 -16.45
C TYR A 218 38.28 7.00 -16.53
N TYR A 219 39.49 7.56 -16.46
CA TYR A 219 40.74 6.80 -16.50
C TYR A 219 41.38 6.85 -15.11
N ILE A 220 41.58 5.69 -14.50
CA ILE A 220 42.05 5.55 -13.13
C ILE A 220 43.44 4.91 -13.20
N PRO A 221 44.49 5.63 -12.84
CA PRO A 221 45.84 5.10 -12.80
C PRO A 221 46.03 4.21 -11.57
N VAL A 222 46.63 3.03 -11.83
CA VAL A 222 47.00 2.09 -10.77
C VAL A 222 48.47 1.69 -10.98
N PHE A 223 49.12 1.20 -9.93
CA PHE A 223 50.49 0.75 -9.98
C PHE A 223 50.64 -0.35 -11.03
N PRO A 224 51.65 -0.26 -11.94
CA PRO A 224 51.95 -1.33 -12.89
C PRO A 224 52.70 -2.47 -12.22
N GLY A 225 52.60 -3.68 -12.74
CA GLY A 225 53.33 -4.85 -12.27
C GLY A 225 52.83 -5.48 -10.97
N VAL A 226 51.68 -5.02 -10.45
CA VAL A 226 51.04 -5.60 -9.26
C VAL A 226 50.22 -6.81 -9.69
N GLU A 227 50.44 -7.94 -9.03
CA GLU A 227 49.64 -9.14 -9.16
C GLU A 227 48.53 -9.15 -8.15
N LEU A 228 47.28 -8.92 -8.59
CA LEU A 228 46.07 -9.02 -7.77
C LEU A 228 45.64 -10.48 -7.72
N SER A 229 45.95 -11.17 -6.62
CA SER A 229 45.78 -12.61 -6.48
C SER A 229 44.30 -13.05 -6.50
N GLU A 230 43.42 -12.25 -5.95
CA GLU A 230 41.98 -12.48 -5.85
C GLU A 230 41.17 -11.55 -6.79
N GLY A 231 41.86 -10.69 -7.58
CA GLY A 231 41.25 -9.71 -8.43
C GLY A 231 40.97 -8.39 -7.77
N PHE A 232 40.01 -7.67 -8.32
CA PHE A 232 39.63 -6.36 -7.79
C PHE A 232 38.13 -6.13 -7.92
N ARG A 233 37.62 -5.13 -7.23
CA ARG A 233 36.25 -4.68 -7.31
C ARG A 233 36.17 -3.21 -7.69
N VAL A 234 35.12 -2.85 -8.43
CA VAL A 234 34.77 -1.47 -8.74
C VAL A 234 33.57 -1.10 -7.91
N ASN A 235 33.76 -0.23 -6.93
CA ASN A 235 32.69 0.32 -6.14
C ASN A 235 32.23 1.62 -6.79
N SER A 236 30.94 1.83 -6.93
CA SER A 236 30.35 3.09 -7.37
C SER A 236 29.48 3.68 -6.27
N PHE A 237 29.43 5.00 -6.23
CA PHE A 237 28.68 5.74 -5.21
C PHE A 237 27.77 6.74 -5.90
N VAL A 238 26.57 6.88 -5.35
CA VAL A 238 25.58 7.85 -5.80
C VAL A 238 25.42 8.96 -4.77
N SER A 239 25.20 10.18 -5.25
CA SER A 239 24.88 11.32 -4.39
C SER A 239 23.53 11.13 -3.73
N GLY A 240 23.39 11.53 -2.47
CA GLY A 240 22.17 11.41 -1.70
C GLY A 240 21.87 12.64 -0.86
N GLU A 241 20.78 12.62 -0.12
CA GLU A 241 20.42 13.67 0.85
C GLU A 241 21.33 13.65 2.09
N GLU A 242 22.05 12.55 2.32
CA GLU A 242 22.99 12.41 3.41
C GLU A 242 24.34 13.03 3.05
N ALA A 243 25.11 13.44 4.04
CA ALA A 243 26.41 14.09 3.86
C ALA A 243 27.44 13.20 3.14
N GLU A 244 27.29 11.87 3.25
CA GLU A 244 28.16 10.90 2.59
C GLU A 244 27.44 10.18 1.44
N PRO A 245 28.08 10.03 0.29
CA PRO A 245 27.54 9.29 -0.83
C PRO A 245 27.26 7.82 -0.51
N THR A 246 26.17 7.29 -1.02
CA THR A 246 25.76 5.89 -0.81
C THR A 246 26.45 4.97 -1.80
N GLN A 247 27.12 3.94 -1.31
CA GLN A 247 27.69 2.89 -2.15
C GLN A 247 26.56 2.05 -2.77
N VAL A 248 26.70 1.74 -4.06
CA VAL A 248 25.86 0.75 -4.75
C VAL A 248 26.63 -0.55 -4.93
N THR A 249 25.95 -1.62 -5.36
CA THR A 249 26.54 -2.96 -5.50
C THR A 249 27.83 -2.92 -6.33
N PRO A 250 28.95 -3.43 -5.82
CA PRO A 250 30.23 -3.41 -6.54
C PRO A 250 30.26 -4.43 -7.67
N PHE A 251 31.02 -4.11 -8.71
CA PHE A 251 31.44 -5.07 -9.72
C PHE A 251 32.69 -5.81 -9.25
N TYR A 252 32.68 -7.14 -9.35
CA TYR A 252 33.82 -7.97 -9.02
C TYR A 252 34.48 -8.52 -10.30
N TYR A 253 35.78 -8.28 -10.41
CA TYR A 253 36.63 -8.93 -11.41
C TYR A 253 37.42 -10.02 -10.68
N ASN A 254 36.81 -11.19 -10.57
CA ASN A 254 37.35 -12.31 -9.83
C ASN A 254 38.47 -13.01 -10.57
N GLY A 255 39.45 -13.50 -9.83
CA GLY A 255 40.58 -14.25 -10.32
C GLY A 255 41.84 -13.41 -10.48
N LYS A 256 42.93 -14.10 -10.65
CA LYS A 256 44.28 -13.52 -10.75
C LYS A 256 44.40 -12.57 -11.92
N PHE A 257 44.89 -11.37 -11.66
CA PHE A 257 45.04 -10.30 -12.63
C PHE A 257 46.34 -9.54 -12.36
N THR A 258 47.10 -9.22 -13.41
CA THR A 258 48.33 -8.44 -13.28
C THR A 258 48.20 -7.11 -14.02
N THR A 259 48.45 -6.01 -13.33
CA THR A 259 48.49 -4.67 -13.91
C THR A 259 49.76 -4.51 -14.79
N GLU A 260 49.58 -4.21 -16.07
CA GLU A 260 50.73 -4.06 -16.97
C GLU A 260 50.99 -2.57 -17.29
N ARG A 261 52.26 -2.19 -17.26
CA ARG A 261 52.69 -0.83 -17.58
C ARG A 261 52.27 -0.41 -18.99
N GLY A 262 51.71 0.79 -19.10
CA GLY A 262 51.27 1.35 -20.38
C GLY A 262 50.07 0.66 -21.02
N LYS A 263 49.33 -0.17 -20.26
CA LYS A 263 48.08 -0.78 -20.72
C LYS A 263 46.89 0.04 -20.25
N VAL A 264 45.87 0.12 -21.11
CA VAL A 264 44.53 0.59 -20.74
C VAL A 264 43.60 -0.62 -20.74
N ILE A 265 42.99 -0.87 -19.62
CA ILE A 265 42.04 -1.97 -19.42
C ILE A 265 40.65 -1.38 -19.41
N ILE A 266 39.81 -1.80 -20.34
CA ILE A 266 38.45 -1.31 -20.46
C ILE A 266 37.56 -2.17 -19.54
N LEU A 267 36.93 -1.52 -18.58
CA LEU A 267 35.98 -2.14 -17.66
C LEU A 267 34.55 -1.94 -18.17
N SER A 268 33.62 -2.72 -17.60
CA SER A 268 32.21 -2.57 -17.91
C SER A 268 31.71 -1.16 -17.56
N GLU A 269 30.73 -0.68 -18.31
CA GLU A 269 30.06 0.58 -18.00
C GLU A 269 29.31 0.48 -16.66
N ILE A 270 29.34 1.57 -15.90
CA ILE A 270 28.62 1.73 -14.64
C ILE A 270 27.39 2.59 -14.87
N GLU A 271 26.23 2.00 -14.67
CA GLU A 271 24.94 2.69 -14.67
C GLU A 271 24.40 2.81 -13.23
N ALA A 272 25.27 3.17 -12.31
CA ALA A 272 24.89 3.23 -10.90
C ALA A 272 23.85 4.33 -10.65
N ARG A 273 22.67 3.93 -10.22
CA ARG A 273 21.61 4.80 -9.73
C ARG A 273 21.39 4.52 -8.26
N ARG A 274 20.95 5.52 -7.50
CA ARG A 274 20.71 5.35 -6.08
C ARG A 274 19.71 4.23 -5.85
N GLY A 275 20.17 3.13 -5.25
CA GLY A 275 19.34 2.03 -4.82
C GLY A 275 18.44 1.45 -5.89
N GLN A 276 18.82 1.45 -7.16
CA GLN A 276 18.04 0.82 -8.21
C GLN A 276 18.69 -0.50 -8.60
N TYR A 277 17.93 -1.59 -8.47
CA TYR A 277 18.37 -2.94 -8.81
C TYR A 277 17.37 -3.60 -9.74
N TYR A 278 17.85 -4.51 -10.57
CA TYR A 278 17.06 -5.20 -11.59
C TYR A 278 17.14 -6.71 -11.39
N VAL A 279 16.00 -7.38 -11.51
CA VAL A 279 15.86 -8.83 -11.25
C VAL A 279 15.12 -9.49 -12.40
N THR A 280 15.67 -10.57 -12.92
CA THR A 280 15.02 -11.47 -13.88
C THR A 280 15.07 -12.90 -13.34
N PRO A 281 14.25 -13.87 -13.81
CA PRO A 281 14.25 -15.22 -13.27
C PRO A 281 15.62 -15.91 -13.32
N GLU A 282 16.32 -15.81 -14.45
CA GLU A 282 17.59 -16.49 -14.72
C GLU A 282 18.82 -15.58 -14.53
N GLY A 283 18.61 -14.30 -14.27
CA GLY A 283 19.67 -13.31 -14.28
C GLY A 283 20.17 -12.96 -15.68
N THR A 284 20.99 -11.93 -15.79
CA THR A 284 21.63 -11.51 -17.05
C THR A 284 23.05 -11.03 -16.78
N GLY A 285 23.93 -11.13 -17.80
CA GLY A 285 25.29 -10.60 -17.74
C GLY A 285 26.07 -10.98 -16.48
N THR A 286 26.60 -9.99 -15.76
CA THR A 286 27.36 -10.20 -14.52
C THR A 286 26.48 -10.41 -13.28
N MET A 287 25.16 -10.26 -13.43
CA MET A 287 24.16 -10.41 -12.37
C MET A 287 24.39 -9.52 -11.13
N THR A 288 24.90 -8.31 -11.34
CA THR A 288 25.11 -7.32 -10.27
C THR A 288 23.84 -6.58 -9.86
N GLY A 289 22.81 -6.68 -10.68
CA GLY A 289 21.55 -5.98 -10.48
C GLY A 289 21.53 -4.52 -10.91
N GLN A 290 22.61 -3.96 -11.44
CA GLN A 290 22.70 -2.52 -11.73
C GLN A 290 21.98 -2.09 -13.02
N SER A 291 21.62 -3.00 -13.88
CA SER A 291 20.85 -2.76 -15.10
C SER A 291 20.11 -4.03 -15.53
N TRP A 292 19.20 -3.91 -16.49
CA TRP A 292 18.57 -5.08 -17.13
C TRP A 292 19.58 -6.01 -17.82
N ASN A 293 20.69 -5.48 -18.34
CA ASN A 293 21.76 -6.26 -18.97
C ASN A 293 22.61 -7.02 -17.95
N ASN A 294 22.51 -6.65 -16.68
CA ASN A 294 23.24 -7.27 -15.57
C ASN A 294 22.29 -7.60 -14.40
N ALA A 295 21.04 -7.94 -14.69
CA ALA A 295 20.03 -8.21 -13.69
C ALA A 295 20.40 -9.43 -12.82
N MET A 296 20.09 -9.37 -11.53
CA MET A 296 20.21 -10.51 -10.62
C MET A 296 19.28 -11.64 -11.05
N ASP A 297 19.66 -12.86 -10.82
CA ASP A 297 18.73 -13.99 -10.75
C ASP A 297 18.01 -14.01 -9.39
N VAL A 298 17.04 -14.91 -9.24
CA VAL A 298 16.26 -15.05 -8.01
C VAL A 298 17.13 -15.40 -6.80
N GLU A 299 18.13 -16.26 -6.95
CA GLU A 299 18.98 -16.71 -5.85
C GLU A 299 19.92 -15.59 -5.37
N LYS A 300 20.50 -14.81 -6.29
CA LYS A 300 21.29 -13.64 -5.91
C LYS A 300 20.46 -12.56 -5.27
N PHE A 301 19.26 -12.30 -5.80
CA PHE A 301 18.31 -11.39 -5.16
C PHE A 301 17.98 -11.84 -3.73
N LYS A 302 17.61 -13.12 -3.52
CA LYS A 302 17.35 -13.68 -2.19
C LYS A 302 18.55 -13.49 -1.26
N ALA A 303 19.74 -13.91 -1.71
CA ALA A 303 20.96 -13.75 -0.93
C ALA A 303 21.25 -12.29 -0.57
N PHE A 304 20.99 -11.35 -1.50
CA PHE A 304 21.21 -9.93 -1.29
C PHE A 304 20.28 -9.34 -0.22
N VAL A 305 18.96 -9.58 -0.35
CA VAL A 305 17.97 -8.98 0.58
C VAL A 305 17.87 -9.71 1.93
N THR A 306 18.35 -10.94 2.05
CA THR A 306 18.35 -11.66 3.32
C THR A 306 19.66 -11.49 4.10
N ASN A 307 20.72 -11.01 3.46
CA ASN A 307 21.98 -10.70 4.13
C ASN A 307 21.84 -9.39 4.94
N GLN A 308 21.98 -9.51 6.27
CA GLN A 308 21.87 -8.37 7.18
C GLN A 308 22.96 -7.32 6.98
N ASP A 309 24.14 -7.71 6.49
CA ASP A 309 25.23 -6.79 6.20
C ASP A 309 24.90 -5.81 5.07
N ASN A 310 23.93 -6.14 4.23
CA ASN A 310 23.46 -5.27 3.15
C ASN A 310 22.41 -4.24 3.60
N HIS A 311 22.12 -4.12 4.90
CA HIS A 311 21.05 -3.24 5.40
C HIS A 311 21.19 -1.79 4.91
N PHE A 312 22.40 -1.27 4.79
CA PHE A 312 22.68 0.08 4.30
C PHE A 312 22.44 0.22 2.78
N LEU A 313 22.66 -0.85 1.99
CA LEU A 313 22.37 -0.88 0.55
C LEU A 313 20.87 -1.00 0.27
N LEU A 314 20.12 -1.58 1.21
CA LEU A 314 18.68 -1.75 1.10
C LEU A 314 17.92 -0.45 1.41
N LYS A 315 18.50 0.45 2.19
CA LYS A 315 17.83 1.66 2.65
C LYS A 315 17.40 2.56 1.48
N GLY A 316 16.08 2.64 1.24
CA GLY A 316 15.49 3.43 0.15
C GLY A 316 15.65 2.80 -1.25
N SER A 317 16.13 1.56 -1.34
CA SER A 317 16.33 0.91 -2.62
C SER A 317 15.03 0.37 -3.25
N THR A 318 15.06 0.22 -4.57
CA THR A 318 14.00 -0.39 -5.38
C THR A 318 14.56 -1.52 -6.22
N PHE A 319 13.96 -2.69 -6.12
CA PHE A 319 14.23 -3.84 -6.96
C PHE A 319 13.16 -3.93 -8.05
N HIS A 320 13.57 -3.73 -9.30
CA HIS A 320 12.71 -3.82 -10.46
C HIS A 320 12.68 -5.25 -10.99
N PHE A 321 11.51 -5.83 -11.04
CA PHE A 321 11.30 -7.17 -11.56
C PHE A 321 10.77 -7.10 -12.98
N SER A 322 11.32 -7.92 -13.87
CA SER A 322 10.78 -8.09 -15.22
C SER A 322 9.36 -8.65 -15.20
N ALA A 323 8.67 -8.57 -16.34
CA ALA A 323 7.32 -9.08 -16.50
C ALA A 323 7.31 -10.61 -16.71
N ASP A 324 7.86 -11.35 -15.77
CA ASP A 324 8.06 -12.79 -15.79
C ASP A 324 7.49 -13.45 -14.55
N GLU A 325 7.55 -14.79 -14.51
CA GLU A 325 7.20 -15.58 -13.32
C GLU A 325 8.45 -15.83 -12.47
N PHE A 326 8.36 -15.52 -11.19
CA PHE A 326 9.41 -15.70 -10.19
C PHE A 326 8.98 -16.72 -9.15
N SER A 327 9.79 -17.75 -8.95
CA SER A 327 9.62 -18.73 -7.88
C SER A 327 10.77 -18.60 -6.88
N PHE A 328 10.42 -18.47 -5.60
CA PHE A 328 11.42 -18.48 -4.51
C PHE A 328 11.75 -19.90 -4.04
N GLY A 329 11.29 -20.92 -4.75
CA GLY A 329 11.52 -22.32 -4.43
C GLY A 329 10.75 -22.80 -3.20
N ASP A 330 11.24 -23.84 -2.55
CA ASP A 330 10.65 -24.35 -1.29
C ASP A 330 10.91 -23.41 -0.10
N ASP A 331 11.84 -22.50 -0.24
CA ASP A 331 12.14 -21.45 0.73
C ASP A 331 11.34 -20.20 0.40
N TYR A 332 10.75 -19.59 1.42
CA TYR A 332 10.15 -18.28 1.35
C TYR A 332 11.16 -17.20 1.73
N LEU A 333 10.91 -15.97 1.27
CA LEU A 333 11.78 -14.83 1.56
C LEU A 333 11.59 -14.36 3.02
N ILE A 334 12.64 -14.52 3.85
CA ILE A 334 12.63 -14.04 5.23
C ILE A 334 13.38 -12.72 5.33
N LEU A 335 12.67 -11.64 5.62
CA LEU A 335 13.21 -10.30 5.76
C LEU A 335 13.28 -9.92 7.24
N LYS A 336 14.47 -10.04 7.82
CA LYS A 336 14.71 -9.84 9.25
C LYS A 336 15.99 -9.03 9.47
N TYR A 337 15.87 -7.87 10.09
CA TYR A 337 16.99 -6.95 10.33
C TYR A 337 17.05 -6.54 11.81
N ALA A 338 17.18 -7.53 12.70
CA ALA A 338 17.01 -7.36 14.15
C ALA A 338 17.93 -6.30 14.75
N ASP A 339 19.15 -6.21 14.25
CA ASP A 339 20.21 -5.34 14.77
C ASP A 339 20.33 -4.00 14.00
N HIS A 340 19.47 -3.78 13.02
CA HIS A 340 19.52 -2.63 12.12
C HIS A 340 18.18 -1.89 12.08
N ALA A 341 18.17 -0.64 12.56
CA ALA A 341 16.96 0.19 12.50
C ALA A 341 16.70 0.70 11.07
N ASN A 342 15.42 0.81 10.71
CA ASN A 342 14.97 1.52 9.51
C ASN A 342 15.41 0.91 8.17
N VAL A 343 15.47 -0.41 8.06
CA VAL A 343 15.67 -1.05 6.76
C VAL A 343 14.36 -1.00 5.98
N GLN A 344 14.36 -0.21 4.90
CA GLN A 344 13.21 -0.07 4.02
C GLN A 344 13.62 -0.22 2.57
N PHE A 345 12.82 -0.94 1.79
CA PHE A 345 13.03 -1.06 0.34
C PHE A 345 11.74 -1.44 -0.39
N THR A 346 11.79 -1.32 -1.71
CA THR A 346 10.64 -1.57 -2.58
C THR A 346 10.91 -2.73 -3.53
N LEU A 347 9.95 -3.63 -3.67
CA LEU A 347 9.87 -4.61 -4.75
C LEU A 347 8.88 -4.07 -5.78
N GLN A 348 9.39 -3.73 -6.95
CA GLN A 348 8.63 -3.08 -8.02
C GLN A 348 8.45 -4.04 -9.19
N GLY A 349 7.26 -4.56 -9.34
CA GLY A 349 6.88 -5.34 -10.51
C GLY A 349 6.43 -4.46 -11.68
N THR A 350 6.22 -5.11 -12.80
CA THR A 350 5.60 -4.55 -14.00
C THR A 350 4.13 -5.00 -14.05
N ALA A 351 3.22 -4.07 -14.21
CA ALA A 351 1.80 -4.37 -14.44
C ALA A 351 1.28 -3.48 -15.56
N THR A 352 1.18 -4.05 -16.75
CA THR A 352 0.51 -3.47 -17.91
C THR A 352 -0.69 -4.37 -18.29
N GLN A 353 -1.41 -4.03 -19.33
CA GLN A 353 -2.49 -4.89 -19.81
C GLN A 353 -2.00 -6.24 -20.35
N THR A 354 -0.76 -6.31 -20.84
CA THR A 354 -0.16 -7.49 -21.47
C THR A 354 0.93 -8.14 -20.61
N ASP A 355 1.64 -7.36 -19.81
CA ASP A 355 2.85 -7.79 -19.11
C ASP A 355 2.70 -7.61 -17.61
N THR A 356 2.91 -8.68 -16.86
CA THR A 356 2.75 -8.68 -15.39
C THR A 356 3.84 -9.48 -14.73
N THR A 357 4.48 -8.92 -13.73
CA THR A 357 5.38 -9.66 -12.82
C THR A 357 4.56 -10.57 -11.93
N VAL A 358 4.86 -11.85 -11.91
CA VAL A 358 4.16 -12.88 -11.13
C VAL A 358 5.09 -13.48 -10.10
N PHE A 359 4.72 -13.45 -8.83
CA PHE A 359 5.38 -14.19 -7.77
C PHE A 359 4.59 -15.47 -7.48
N LEU A 360 5.20 -16.60 -7.77
CA LEU A 360 4.62 -17.91 -7.53
C LEU A 360 4.80 -18.30 -6.06
N GLY A 361 3.70 -18.63 -5.44
CA GLY A 361 3.70 -19.18 -4.10
C GLY A 361 4.10 -20.65 -4.08
N ARG A 362 4.49 -21.14 -2.91
CA ARG A 362 4.81 -22.53 -2.72
C ARG A 362 3.60 -23.36 -2.31
N THR A 363 3.63 -24.62 -2.65
CA THR A 363 2.67 -25.63 -2.21
C THR A 363 3.31 -26.47 -1.11
N ASN A 364 2.77 -26.37 0.11
CA ASN A 364 3.26 -27.16 1.22
C ASN A 364 2.13 -27.44 2.22
N THR A 365 1.80 -28.70 2.41
CA THR A 365 0.72 -29.17 3.28
C THR A 365 1.18 -29.56 4.68
N THR A 366 2.45 -29.63 4.94
CA THR A 366 3.03 -30.20 6.18
C THR A 366 3.57 -29.14 7.14
N GLU A 367 3.94 -27.96 6.68
CA GLU A 367 4.49 -26.90 7.52
C GLU A 367 3.43 -25.88 7.95
N SER A 368 3.31 -25.68 9.24
CA SER A 368 2.45 -24.64 9.82
C SER A 368 3.26 -23.39 10.20
N ASN A 369 2.61 -22.24 10.24
CA ASN A 369 3.20 -20.97 10.70
C ASN A 369 4.39 -20.46 9.87
N LYS A 370 4.36 -20.68 8.56
CA LYS A 370 5.34 -20.18 7.59
C LYS A 370 4.67 -19.26 6.58
N ALA A 371 5.43 -18.40 5.91
CA ALA A 371 4.91 -17.62 4.78
C ALA A 371 4.92 -18.46 3.50
N GLY A 372 3.99 -18.21 2.61
CA GLY A 372 3.97 -18.80 1.28
C GLY A 372 4.96 -18.15 0.33
N VAL A 373 5.20 -16.84 0.47
CA VAL A 373 6.13 -16.07 -0.37
C VAL A 373 7.07 -15.21 0.47
N ILE A 374 6.55 -14.30 1.31
CA ILE A 374 7.37 -13.33 2.05
C ILE A 374 7.01 -13.29 3.53
N TRP A 375 8.01 -13.38 4.38
CA TRP A 375 7.89 -13.20 5.81
C TRP A 375 8.62 -11.93 6.25
N VAL A 376 7.86 -10.91 6.62
CA VAL A 376 8.39 -9.63 7.11
C VAL A 376 8.52 -9.67 8.63
N GLN A 377 9.71 -9.43 9.12
CA GLN A 377 10.06 -9.47 10.54
C GLN A 377 10.78 -8.17 10.97
N ASN A 378 11.36 -8.20 12.13
CA ASN A 378 11.99 -7.10 12.85
C ASN A 378 12.63 -6.01 11.99
N ASN A 379 12.26 -4.76 12.27
CA ASN A 379 12.81 -3.53 11.69
C ASN A 379 12.70 -3.39 10.15
N CYS A 380 11.99 -4.29 9.48
CA CYS A 380 11.77 -4.21 8.04
C CYS A 380 10.53 -3.36 7.72
N LEU A 381 10.68 -2.41 6.80
CA LEU A 381 9.62 -1.74 6.09
C LEU A 381 9.69 -2.19 4.64
N LEU A 382 8.72 -2.98 4.21
CA LEU A 382 8.65 -3.49 2.85
C LEU A 382 7.52 -2.81 2.08
N THR A 383 7.85 -2.30 0.90
CA THR A 383 6.84 -1.87 -0.08
C THR A 383 6.85 -2.82 -1.27
N VAL A 384 5.70 -3.31 -1.69
CA VAL A 384 5.55 -4.12 -2.90
C VAL A 384 4.56 -3.46 -3.83
N LYS A 385 4.96 -3.28 -5.09
CA LYS A 385 4.14 -2.59 -6.09
C LYS A 385 4.00 -3.40 -7.36
N ASN A 386 2.79 -3.41 -7.93
CA ASN A 386 2.52 -3.95 -9.25
C ASN A 386 2.93 -5.42 -9.43
N VAL A 387 2.72 -6.26 -8.42
CA VAL A 387 3.04 -7.69 -8.45
C VAL A 387 1.77 -8.52 -8.32
N LYS A 388 1.67 -9.58 -9.11
CA LYS A 388 0.66 -10.62 -8.96
C LYS A 388 1.21 -11.77 -8.13
N PHE A 389 0.51 -12.15 -7.07
CA PHE A 389 0.80 -13.30 -6.23
C PHE A 389 -0.21 -14.41 -6.50
N THR A 390 0.27 -15.59 -6.82
CA THR A 390 -0.59 -16.74 -7.17
C THR A 390 0.05 -18.08 -6.80
N GLY A 391 -0.78 -19.11 -6.67
CA GLY A 391 -0.29 -20.48 -6.54
C GLY A 391 0.23 -20.88 -5.17
N THR A 392 -0.07 -20.11 -4.11
CA THR A 392 0.22 -20.56 -2.74
C THR A 392 -0.88 -21.51 -2.29
N HIS A 393 -0.54 -22.78 -2.00
CA HIS A 393 -1.51 -23.78 -1.61
C HIS A 393 -1.06 -24.61 -0.40
N GLY A 394 -2.04 -25.00 0.42
CA GLY A 394 -1.85 -25.93 1.53
C GLY A 394 -1.17 -25.38 2.77
N MET A 395 -0.91 -24.09 2.84
CA MET A 395 -0.30 -23.46 4.01
C MET A 395 -1.32 -23.26 5.13
N SER A 396 -1.03 -23.70 6.33
CA SER A 396 -1.80 -23.34 7.50
C SER A 396 -1.27 -22.03 8.09
N ASN A 397 -2.15 -21.07 8.40
CA ASN A 397 -1.90 -19.80 9.07
C ASN A 397 -1.28 -18.64 8.27
N SER A 398 -0.78 -18.82 7.04
CA SER A 398 -0.45 -17.67 6.17
C SER A 398 -0.19 -18.12 4.74
N ALA A 399 -0.85 -17.52 3.79
CA ALA A 399 -0.67 -17.89 2.39
C ALA A 399 0.48 -17.15 1.71
N VAL A 400 0.42 -15.84 1.59
CA VAL A 400 1.41 -15.08 0.82
C VAL A 400 2.34 -14.32 1.74
N PHE A 401 1.79 -13.42 2.54
CA PHE A 401 2.56 -12.61 3.48
C PHE A 401 2.33 -13.03 4.93
N ARG A 402 3.42 -13.11 5.66
CA ARG A 402 3.40 -13.17 7.11
C ARG A 402 4.12 -11.95 7.69
N VAL A 403 3.46 -11.21 8.58
CA VAL A 403 4.02 -10.01 9.21
C VAL A 403 4.02 -10.24 10.72
N ASN A 404 5.20 -10.29 11.33
CA ASN A 404 5.35 -10.57 12.75
C ASN A 404 5.63 -9.32 13.57
N SER A 405 5.55 -9.48 14.89
CA SER A 405 5.96 -8.45 15.85
C SER A 405 7.37 -7.93 15.55
N GLY A 406 7.53 -6.63 15.64
CA GLY A 406 8.77 -5.95 15.34
C GLY A 406 9.00 -5.66 13.85
N ALA A 407 8.18 -6.17 12.93
CA ALA A 407 8.07 -5.59 11.60
C ALA A 407 7.56 -4.15 11.74
N ARG A 408 8.11 -3.24 10.96
CA ARG A 408 7.66 -1.85 11.01
C ARG A 408 6.42 -1.65 10.17
N GLU A 409 6.51 -2.03 8.91
CA GLU A 409 5.44 -1.73 7.96
C GLU A 409 5.51 -2.63 6.74
N LEU A 410 4.34 -3.01 6.22
CA LEU A 410 4.16 -3.64 4.92
C LEU A 410 3.22 -2.76 4.09
N ASN A 411 3.69 -2.29 2.94
CA ASN A 411 2.90 -1.55 1.98
C ASN A 411 2.67 -2.40 0.71
N LEU A 412 1.42 -2.63 0.36
CA LEU A 412 1.01 -3.34 -0.84
C LEU A 412 0.26 -2.36 -1.75
N ILE A 413 0.82 -2.04 -2.91
CA ILE A 413 0.28 -1.03 -3.82
C ILE A 413 0.05 -1.64 -5.20
N ASN A 414 -1.18 -1.56 -5.70
CA ASN A 414 -1.59 -2.08 -7.00
C ASN A 414 -1.22 -3.57 -7.20
N CYS A 415 -1.24 -4.38 -6.14
CA CYS A 415 -0.93 -5.80 -6.20
C CYS A 415 -2.19 -6.64 -6.47
N GLN A 416 -1.98 -7.80 -7.08
CA GLN A 416 -3.03 -8.77 -7.34
C GLN A 416 -2.77 -10.06 -6.56
N PHE A 417 -3.79 -10.56 -5.87
CA PHE A 417 -3.74 -11.82 -5.13
C PHE A 417 -4.81 -12.74 -5.70
N ARG A 418 -4.39 -13.78 -6.42
CA ARG A 418 -5.32 -14.66 -7.09
C ARG A 418 -4.93 -16.12 -6.89
N ASP A 419 -5.94 -16.99 -6.67
CA ASP A 419 -5.75 -18.44 -6.56
C ASP A 419 -4.69 -18.81 -5.49
N ASN A 420 -4.86 -18.26 -4.29
CA ASN A 420 -4.10 -18.65 -3.11
C ASN A 420 -5.04 -19.35 -2.12
N SER A 421 -4.65 -20.48 -1.58
CA SER A 421 -5.53 -21.26 -0.72
C SER A 421 -4.85 -21.83 0.51
N THR A 422 -5.62 -21.88 1.59
CA THR A 422 -5.26 -22.50 2.85
C THR A 422 -6.41 -23.39 3.32
N PRO A 423 -6.61 -24.53 2.68
CA PRO A 423 -7.75 -25.39 2.96
C PRO A 423 -7.73 -25.89 4.41
N GLY A 424 -8.86 -25.75 5.07
CA GLY A 424 -9.08 -26.24 6.45
C GLY A 424 -8.32 -25.50 7.53
N GLY A 425 -7.74 -24.34 7.22
CA GLY A 425 -6.89 -23.60 8.15
C GLY A 425 -7.11 -22.11 8.14
N ASN A 426 -6.62 -21.49 9.18
CA ASN A 426 -6.61 -20.07 9.46
C ASN A 426 -5.57 -19.32 8.61
N GLY A 427 -5.56 -19.53 7.29
CA GLY A 427 -4.50 -18.98 6.45
C GLY A 427 -4.97 -17.84 5.56
N PRO A 428 -4.71 -16.60 5.96
CA PRO A 428 -4.97 -15.44 5.12
C PRO A 428 -3.91 -15.27 4.03
N VAL A 429 -4.24 -14.51 3.01
CA VAL A 429 -3.23 -14.01 2.06
C VAL A 429 -2.24 -13.12 2.80
N VAL A 430 -2.72 -12.27 3.70
CA VAL A 430 -1.89 -11.46 4.60
C VAL A 430 -2.19 -11.81 6.06
N ALA A 431 -1.21 -12.32 6.78
CA ALA A 431 -1.29 -12.59 8.22
C ALA A 431 -0.48 -11.56 9.01
N LEU A 432 -1.13 -10.87 9.91
CA LEU A 432 -0.54 -9.83 10.74
C LEU A 432 -0.57 -10.23 12.21
N PHE A 433 0.57 -10.19 12.88
CA PHE A 433 0.74 -10.54 14.28
C PHE A 433 1.43 -9.39 15.03
N ASN A 434 0.84 -8.96 16.14
CA ASN A 434 1.39 -8.06 17.16
C ASN A 434 2.08 -6.76 16.67
N GLY A 435 1.32 -5.68 16.64
CA GLY A 435 1.86 -4.31 16.64
C GLY A 435 2.50 -3.82 15.34
N ALA A 436 2.32 -4.53 14.21
CA ALA A 436 2.80 -4.08 12.91
C ALA A 436 1.78 -3.21 12.18
N THR A 437 2.25 -2.43 11.21
CA THR A 437 1.42 -1.65 10.30
C THR A 437 1.35 -2.32 8.93
N VAL A 438 0.14 -2.41 8.37
CA VAL A 438 -0.08 -2.88 6.99
C VAL A 438 -0.95 -1.89 6.25
N ASN A 439 -0.45 -1.42 5.11
CA ASN A 439 -1.18 -0.55 4.19
C ASN A 439 -1.41 -1.29 2.87
N ILE A 440 -2.64 -1.29 2.40
CA ILE A 440 -3.06 -1.97 1.16
C ILE A 440 -3.83 -0.95 0.32
N GLU A 441 -3.31 -0.61 -0.86
CA GLU A 441 -3.89 0.40 -1.73
C GLU A 441 -3.98 -0.08 -3.17
N GLY A 442 -5.16 0.10 -3.80
CA GLY A 442 -5.36 -0.24 -5.20
C GLY A 442 -5.22 -1.72 -5.53
N CYS A 443 -5.31 -2.60 -4.54
CA CYS A 443 -5.09 -4.04 -4.70
C CYS A 443 -6.35 -4.79 -5.10
N SER A 444 -6.16 -6.01 -5.63
CA SER A 444 -7.27 -6.93 -5.90
C SER A 444 -7.01 -8.32 -5.33
N PHE A 445 -8.03 -8.88 -4.69
CA PHE A 445 -8.04 -10.23 -4.14
C PHE A 445 -9.15 -11.01 -4.84
N SER A 446 -8.82 -12.08 -5.54
CA SER A 446 -9.82 -12.87 -6.26
C SER A 446 -9.53 -14.36 -6.20
N GLU A 447 -10.60 -15.15 -6.12
CA GLU A 447 -10.50 -16.62 -6.18
C GLU A 447 -9.58 -17.21 -5.10
N ASN A 448 -9.39 -16.52 -3.98
CA ASN A 448 -8.62 -17.04 -2.85
C ASN A 448 -9.54 -17.87 -1.92
N VAL A 449 -8.96 -18.85 -1.20
CA VAL A 449 -9.69 -19.74 -0.31
C VAL A 449 -9.05 -19.74 1.08
N GLY A 450 -9.84 -19.49 2.13
CA GLY A 450 -9.39 -19.52 3.52
C GLY A 450 -10.01 -18.44 4.40
N TYR A 451 -9.59 -18.38 5.67
CA TYR A 451 -10.07 -17.36 6.59
C TYR A 451 -9.19 -16.11 6.56
N GLY A 452 -9.79 -14.93 6.35
CA GLY A 452 -9.07 -13.66 6.29
C GLY A 452 -8.17 -13.54 5.07
N PHE A 453 -8.70 -13.79 3.87
CA PHE A 453 -7.89 -13.73 2.65
C PHE A 453 -7.40 -12.33 2.32
N LEU A 454 -8.07 -11.26 2.73
CA LEU A 454 -7.51 -9.91 2.68
C LEU A 454 -6.48 -9.73 3.79
N ALA A 455 -6.88 -9.95 5.04
CA ALA A 455 -5.99 -9.90 6.19
C ALA A 455 -6.54 -10.73 7.35
N ARG A 456 -5.66 -11.42 8.05
CA ARG A 456 -5.92 -11.93 9.39
C ARG A 456 -5.14 -11.10 10.38
N ILE A 457 -5.84 -10.40 11.25
CA ILE A 457 -5.24 -9.52 12.25
C ILE A 457 -5.39 -10.18 13.62
N ASP A 458 -4.30 -10.52 14.23
CA ASP A 458 -4.28 -11.23 15.52
C ASP A 458 -3.20 -10.64 16.45
N GLY A 459 -3.22 -9.31 16.61
CA GLY A 459 -2.19 -8.64 17.38
C GLY A 459 -2.59 -7.30 17.98
N ASP A 460 -2.43 -7.17 19.29
CA ASP A 460 -2.64 -5.91 20.01
C ASP A 460 -1.76 -4.80 19.39
N GLY A 461 -2.34 -3.64 19.16
CA GLY A 461 -1.65 -2.46 18.64
C GLY A 461 -1.34 -2.50 17.14
N SER A 462 -1.80 -3.51 16.41
CA SER A 462 -1.68 -3.54 14.95
C SER A 462 -2.52 -2.46 14.28
N VAL A 463 -1.98 -1.86 13.21
CA VAL A 463 -2.66 -0.85 12.40
C VAL A 463 -2.82 -1.38 10.99
N VAL A 464 -4.04 -1.39 10.48
CA VAL A 464 -4.33 -1.83 9.11
C VAL A 464 -5.12 -0.78 8.38
N ASN A 465 -4.60 -0.33 7.24
CA ASN A 465 -5.27 0.60 6.35
C ASN A 465 -5.46 -0.06 4.98
N VAL A 466 -6.69 -0.11 4.52
CA VAL A 466 -7.04 -0.67 3.21
C VAL A 466 -7.79 0.39 2.42
N LYS A 467 -7.34 0.66 1.22
CA LYS A 467 -7.92 1.71 0.39
C LYS A 467 -8.06 1.29 -1.07
N ASP A 468 -9.13 1.73 -1.73
CA ASP A 468 -9.36 1.53 -3.16
C ASP A 468 -9.13 0.08 -3.63
N THR A 469 -9.54 -0.89 -2.81
CA THR A 469 -9.22 -2.30 -2.97
C THR A 469 -10.48 -3.14 -3.25
N GLU A 470 -10.34 -4.16 -4.11
CA GLU A 470 -11.42 -5.06 -4.44
C GLU A 470 -11.14 -6.49 -3.93
N VAL A 471 -12.14 -7.10 -3.30
CA VAL A 471 -12.12 -8.47 -2.79
C VAL A 471 -13.30 -9.22 -3.39
N LYS A 472 -13.06 -10.19 -4.28
CA LYS A 472 -14.15 -10.82 -5.03
C LYS A 472 -14.00 -12.31 -5.25
N ASN A 473 -15.15 -13.00 -5.30
CA ASN A 473 -15.27 -14.42 -5.64
C ASN A 473 -14.34 -15.31 -4.80
N CYS A 474 -14.11 -14.93 -3.56
CA CYS A 474 -13.28 -15.69 -2.63
C CYS A 474 -14.15 -16.62 -1.77
N ASN A 475 -13.58 -17.75 -1.30
CA ASN A 475 -14.26 -18.67 -0.40
C ASN A 475 -13.62 -18.64 1.00
N GLY A 476 -14.37 -18.09 1.96
CA GLY A 476 -13.99 -17.85 3.35
C GLY A 476 -14.31 -16.42 3.79
N ASN A 477 -13.68 -15.94 4.86
CA ASN A 477 -13.88 -14.57 5.30
C ASN A 477 -12.92 -13.63 4.55
N GLY A 478 -13.42 -12.50 4.06
CA GLY A 478 -12.57 -11.48 3.45
C GLY A 478 -11.55 -10.92 4.42
N LEU A 479 -12.00 -10.56 5.57
CA LEU A 479 -11.22 -10.03 6.69
C LEU A 479 -11.53 -10.85 7.94
N TYR A 480 -10.52 -11.24 8.68
CA TYR A 480 -10.67 -11.81 10.01
C TYR A 480 -9.89 -10.96 11.01
N THR A 481 -10.56 -10.46 12.06
CA THR A 481 -9.89 -9.69 13.11
C THR A 481 -10.04 -10.41 14.45
N GLY A 482 -8.92 -10.73 15.08
CA GLY A 482 -8.87 -10.97 16.51
C GLY A 482 -8.75 -9.63 17.25
N LYS A 483 -7.58 -9.33 17.80
CA LYS A 483 -7.29 -8.04 18.42
C LYS A 483 -6.59 -7.12 17.42
N VAL A 484 -7.04 -5.88 17.34
CA VAL A 484 -6.44 -4.86 16.48
C VAL A 484 -6.38 -3.52 17.25
N GLY A 485 -5.37 -2.71 16.98
CA GLY A 485 -5.33 -1.32 17.46
C GLY A 485 -6.33 -0.47 16.67
N SER A 486 -6.12 -0.39 15.37
CA SER A 486 -7.05 0.25 14.44
C SER A 486 -7.09 -0.46 13.09
N LEU A 487 -8.27 -0.48 12.49
CA LEU A 487 -8.52 -1.00 11.15
C LEU A 487 -9.38 0.01 10.39
N THR A 488 -8.85 0.54 9.30
CA THR A 488 -9.58 1.46 8.43
C THR A 488 -9.67 0.88 7.02
N LEU A 489 -10.89 0.75 6.53
CA LEU A 489 -11.16 0.40 5.13
C LEU A 489 -11.85 1.60 4.47
N GLU A 490 -11.29 2.13 3.40
CA GLU A 490 -11.83 3.26 2.66
C GLU A 490 -12.03 2.87 1.18
N ARG A 491 -13.25 2.98 0.68
CA ARG A 491 -13.63 2.59 -0.69
C ARG A 491 -13.22 1.17 -1.07
N VAL A 492 -13.41 0.23 -0.12
CA VAL A 492 -13.16 -1.19 -0.36
C VAL A 492 -14.43 -1.88 -0.83
N ARG A 493 -14.31 -2.72 -1.85
CA ARG A 493 -15.44 -3.44 -2.43
C ARG A 493 -15.32 -4.93 -2.17
N PHE A 494 -16.28 -5.50 -1.44
CA PHE A 494 -16.42 -6.95 -1.21
C PHE A 494 -17.53 -7.50 -2.08
N LEU A 495 -17.17 -8.27 -3.12
CA LEU A 495 -18.10 -8.68 -4.17
C LEU A 495 -18.21 -10.20 -4.28
N ASN A 496 -19.41 -10.75 -4.11
CA ASN A 496 -19.73 -12.16 -4.32
C ASN A 496 -18.80 -13.14 -3.56
N ASN A 497 -18.33 -12.76 -2.37
CA ASN A 497 -17.55 -13.66 -1.54
C ASN A 497 -18.47 -14.66 -0.82
N TYR A 498 -17.98 -15.87 -0.56
CA TYR A 498 -18.75 -16.93 0.04
C TYR A 498 -18.06 -17.52 1.27
N ALA A 499 -18.70 -17.45 2.43
CA ALA A 499 -18.26 -18.12 3.64
C ALA A 499 -18.97 -19.48 3.75
N GLU A 500 -18.37 -20.51 3.15
CA GLU A 500 -18.86 -21.88 3.19
C GLU A 500 -18.69 -22.45 4.59
N ASP A 501 -19.77 -23.00 5.13
CA ASP A 501 -19.84 -23.52 6.51
C ASP A 501 -19.35 -22.49 7.57
N ASP A 502 -19.51 -21.17 7.30
CA ASP A 502 -19.03 -20.11 8.18
C ASP A 502 -19.91 -18.85 8.12
N SER A 503 -19.44 -17.79 8.80
CA SER A 503 -20.11 -16.50 9.00
C SER A 503 -19.26 -15.34 8.49
N GLY A 504 -19.92 -14.25 8.02
CA GLY A 504 -19.21 -13.01 7.66
C GLY A 504 -18.33 -13.11 6.43
N ALA A 505 -18.92 -13.32 5.25
CA ALA A 505 -18.15 -13.54 4.02
C ALA A 505 -17.24 -12.36 3.62
N ALA A 506 -17.60 -11.13 3.98
CA ALA A 506 -16.72 -9.98 3.81
C ALA A 506 -15.82 -9.77 5.02
N ALA A 507 -16.37 -9.80 6.24
CA ALA A 507 -15.60 -9.57 7.45
C ALA A 507 -16.12 -10.39 8.63
N PHE A 508 -15.20 -11.01 9.37
CA PHE A 508 -15.45 -11.64 10.66
C PHE A 508 -14.64 -10.94 11.76
N ILE A 509 -15.33 -10.35 12.72
CA ILE A 509 -14.75 -9.53 13.78
C ILE A 509 -14.92 -10.24 15.12
N GLU A 510 -13.82 -10.69 15.74
CA GLU A 510 -13.84 -11.47 16.98
C GLU A 510 -13.19 -10.77 18.18
N GLY A 511 -12.43 -9.73 17.95
CA GLY A 511 -11.62 -9.11 19.02
C GLY A 511 -12.03 -7.73 19.45
N SER A 512 -11.04 -6.95 19.82
CA SER A 512 -11.15 -5.56 20.26
C SER A 512 -10.44 -4.61 19.31
N GLY A 513 -10.78 -3.34 19.34
CA GLY A 513 -10.15 -2.26 18.60
C GLY A 513 -11.14 -1.30 17.96
N GLU A 514 -10.62 -0.33 17.23
CA GLU A 514 -11.41 0.63 16.47
C GLU A 514 -11.43 0.21 15.01
N ILE A 515 -12.62 -0.02 14.47
CA ILE A 515 -12.82 -0.52 13.10
C ILE A 515 -13.71 0.45 12.35
N LEU A 516 -13.21 0.98 11.25
CA LEU A 516 -13.93 1.90 10.38
C LEU A 516 -14.05 1.32 8.96
N PHE A 517 -15.28 1.21 8.48
CA PHE A 517 -15.60 0.99 7.07
C PHE A 517 -16.14 2.30 6.51
N LYS A 518 -15.42 2.93 5.60
CA LYS A 518 -15.80 4.19 4.98
C LYS A 518 -16.01 4.04 3.49
N ASP A 519 -17.18 4.41 3.02
CA ASP A 519 -17.58 4.31 1.60
C ASP A 519 -17.35 2.91 1.02
N CYS A 520 -17.58 1.86 1.83
CA CYS A 520 -17.37 0.49 1.41
C CYS A 520 -18.62 -0.15 0.81
N ASP A 521 -18.41 -0.97 -0.24
CA ASP A 521 -19.48 -1.72 -0.87
C ASP A 521 -19.42 -3.20 -0.52
N PHE A 522 -20.51 -3.74 0.01
CA PHE A 522 -20.71 -5.14 0.30
C PHE A 522 -21.80 -5.67 -0.61
N VAL A 523 -21.45 -6.36 -1.72
CA VAL A 523 -22.40 -6.75 -2.75
C VAL A 523 -22.38 -8.25 -2.99
N GLY A 524 -23.53 -8.89 -2.87
CA GLY A 524 -23.71 -10.29 -3.19
C GLY A 524 -22.95 -11.28 -2.31
N ASN A 525 -22.43 -10.84 -1.15
CA ASN A 525 -21.71 -11.73 -0.25
C ASN A 525 -22.65 -12.71 0.45
N LYS A 526 -22.22 -13.96 0.60
CA LYS A 526 -23.04 -15.04 1.11
C LYS A 526 -22.35 -15.77 2.25
N ALA A 527 -23.04 -15.96 3.37
CA ALA A 527 -22.58 -16.81 4.45
C ALA A 527 -23.58 -17.95 4.68
N ASP A 528 -23.07 -19.16 4.90
CA ASP A 528 -23.95 -20.29 5.22
C ASP A 528 -24.52 -20.18 6.62
N TRP A 529 -23.80 -19.52 7.53
CA TRP A 529 -24.30 -19.41 8.89
C TRP A 529 -24.88 -18.03 9.21
N ARG A 530 -24.05 -16.98 9.33
CA ARG A 530 -24.46 -15.72 9.94
C ARG A 530 -23.74 -14.52 9.38
N GLY A 531 -24.43 -13.38 9.30
CA GLY A 531 -23.82 -12.15 8.80
C GLY A 531 -23.37 -12.33 7.35
N GLY A 532 -24.27 -12.24 6.40
CA GLY A 532 -23.95 -12.48 5.00
C GLY A 532 -22.73 -11.68 4.52
N ALA A 533 -22.60 -10.43 4.96
CA ALA A 533 -21.40 -9.61 4.76
C ALA A 533 -20.53 -9.57 6.02
N ILE A 534 -21.05 -9.06 7.14
CA ILE A 534 -20.27 -8.84 8.36
C ILE A 534 -20.83 -9.67 9.52
N CYS A 535 -19.96 -10.38 10.24
CA CYS A 535 -20.26 -11.04 11.49
C CYS A 535 -19.33 -10.50 12.61
N ILE A 536 -19.91 -10.00 13.69
CA ILE A 536 -19.21 -9.57 14.90
C ILE A 536 -19.52 -10.60 15.98
N SER A 537 -18.54 -11.39 16.39
CA SER A 537 -18.74 -12.55 17.27
C SER A 537 -17.59 -12.69 18.26
N GLY A 538 -17.92 -13.19 19.46
CA GLY A 538 -16.92 -13.50 20.49
C GLY A 538 -17.29 -12.96 21.87
N SER A 539 -16.99 -13.73 22.93
CA SER A 539 -17.36 -13.39 24.31
C SER A 539 -16.55 -12.23 24.92
N SER A 540 -15.44 -11.86 24.29
CA SER A 540 -14.51 -10.82 24.76
C SER A 540 -14.45 -9.62 23.82
N VAL A 541 -15.41 -9.50 22.89
CA VAL A 541 -15.42 -8.42 21.91
C VAL A 541 -15.78 -7.10 22.59
N THR A 542 -14.88 -6.15 22.49
CA THR A 542 -15.09 -4.74 22.87
C THR A 542 -14.84 -3.81 21.70
N ALA A 543 -14.98 -4.33 20.47
CA ALA A 543 -14.77 -3.56 19.27
C ALA A 543 -15.77 -2.41 19.15
N LYS A 544 -15.30 -1.27 18.75
CA LYS A 544 -16.10 -0.17 18.23
C LYS A 544 -16.06 -0.24 16.71
N VAL A 545 -17.21 -0.44 16.11
CA VAL A 545 -17.33 -0.57 14.65
C VAL A 545 -18.12 0.62 14.13
N ALA A 546 -17.51 1.37 13.22
CA ALA A 546 -18.17 2.44 12.48
C ALA A 546 -18.28 2.04 10.99
N ILE A 547 -19.45 2.29 10.41
CA ILE A 547 -19.73 2.09 8.98
C ILE A 547 -20.32 3.39 8.45
N GLU A 548 -19.56 4.07 7.59
CA GLU A 548 -19.90 5.40 7.09
C GLU A 548 -19.99 5.36 5.55
N GLY A 549 -21.16 5.66 5.00
CA GLY A 549 -21.38 5.61 3.55
C GLY A 549 -21.35 4.20 2.96
N GLY A 550 -21.43 4.11 1.64
CA GLY A 550 -21.42 2.85 0.90
C GLY A 550 -22.73 2.06 1.00
N LYS A 551 -22.67 0.76 0.72
CA LYS A 551 -23.88 -0.07 0.67
C LYS A 551 -23.68 -1.52 1.01
N PHE A 552 -24.77 -2.16 1.46
CA PHE A 552 -24.98 -3.60 1.53
C PHE A 552 -26.04 -3.98 0.52
N ASP A 553 -25.69 -4.65 -0.56
CA ASP A 553 -26.61 -4.96 -1.66
C ASP A 553 -26.61 -6.44 -1.99
N GLY A 554 -27.76 -7.10 -1.87
CA GLY A 554 -27.93 -8.50 -2.22
C GLY A 554 -27.14 -9.49 -1.38
N ASN A 555 -26.70 -9.12 -0.16
CA ASN A 555 -26.00 -10.05 0.72
C ASN A 555 -26.99 -11.04 1.37
N SER A 556 -26.50 -12.25 1.67
CA SER A 556 -27.37 -13.30 2.21
C SER A 556 -26.77 -14.16 3.31
N ALA A 557 -27.61 -14.54 4.27
CA ALA A 557 -27.29 -15.50 5.30
C ALA A 557 -28.34 -16.62 5.32
N HIS A 558 -27.88 -17.89 5.40
CA HIS A 558 -28.76 -19.06 5.28
C HIS A 558 -29.03 -19.78 6.62
N GLY A 559 -28.20 -19.57 7.64
CA GLY A 559 -28.35 -20.18 8.96
C GLY A 559 -27.73 -21.56 9.12
N VAL A 560 -27.36 -21.88 10.37
CA VAL A 560 -26.72 -23.18 10.70
C VAL A 560 -27.72 -24.32 10.53
N PRO A 561 -27.35 -25.41 9.88
CA PRO A 561 -28.18 -26.63 9.85
C PRO A 561 -28.44 -27.16 11.26
N SER A 562 -29.66 -27.58 11.51
CA SER A 562 -30.32 -27.83 12.81
C SER A 562 -29.77 -28.99 13.65
N SER A 563 -28.48 -29.19 13.77
CA SER A 563 -27.96 -30.30 14.59
C SER A 563 -27.46 -29.95 15.98
N THR A 564 -27.40 -28.67 16.33
CA THR A 564 -26.97 -28.27 17.67
C THR A 564 -28.00 -27.42 18.38
N SER A 565 -28.45 -27.98 19.47
CA SER A 565 -29.38 -27.35 20.42
C SER A 565 -28.86 -26.01 20.88
N GLY A 566 -29.58 -24.95 20.63
CA GLY A 566 -29.52 -23.77 21.47
C GLY A 566 -29.20 -22.47 20.79
N SER A 567 -30.05 -21.54 20.95
CA SER A 567 -29.88 -20.10 21.20
C SER A 567 -29.26 -19.19 20.14
N SER A 568 -28.60 -19.63 19.13
CA SER A 568 -27.96 -18.74 18.15
C SER A 568 -28.64 -18.83 16.78
N GLY A 569 -29.77 -18.12 16.64
CA GLY A 569 -30.50 -18.07 15.36
C GLY A 569 -29.67 -17.52 14.21
N ALA A 570 -29.99 -18.00 13.04
CA ALA A 570 -29.50 -17.42 11.81
C ALA A 570 -30.09 -16.03 11.59
N GLY A 571 -29.29 -15.12 11.07
CA GLY A 571 -29.77 -13.79 10.80
C GLY A 571 -28.68 -12.85 10.32
N GLY A 572 -29.09 -11.62 10.14
CA GLY A 572 -28.20 -10.59 9.68
C GLY A 572 -27.74 -10.81 8.25
N ALA A 573 -28.65 -10.69 7.27
CA ALA A 573 -28.28 -10.80 5.87
C ALA A 573 -27.10 -9.91 5.51
N ALA A 574 -27.06 -8.70 6.08
CA ALA A 574 -25.93 -7.79 5.99
C ALA A 574 -25.02 -7.95 7.20
N ILE A 575 -25.53 -7.73 8.41
CA ILE A 575 -24.71 -7.63 9.64
C ILE A 575 -25.30 -8.50 10.74
N GLN A 576 -24.50 -9.34 11.36
CA GLN A 576 -24.84 -10.04 12.59
C GLN A 576 -23.89 -9.66 13.72
N ILE A 577 -24.45 -9.40 14.92
CA ILE A 577 -23.73 -8.99 16.10
C ILE A 577 -24.02 -9.98 17.23
N GLN A 578 -23.02 -10.82 17.52
CA GLN A 578 -23.04 -11.82 18.60
C GLN A 578 -22.11 -11.45 19.75
N ALA A 579 -21.92 -10.17 19.97
CA ALA A 579 -21.03 -9.63 20.98
C ALA A 579 -21.64 -8.36 21.60
N ALA A 580 -21.19 -7.97 22.79
CA ALA A 580 -21.57 -6.71 23.43
C ALA A 580 -20.85 -5.51 22.77
N ALA A 581 -20.89 -5.45 21.45
CA ALA A 581 -20.22 -4.43 20.65
C ALA A 581 -21.11 -3.20 20.43
N THR A 582 -20.46 -2.06 20.19
CA THR A 582 -21.13 -0.85 19.67
C THR A 582 -20.87 -0.77 18.17
N VAL A 583 -21.94 -0.61 17.39
CA VAL A 583 -21.90 -0.49 15.95
C VAL A 583 -22.64 0.79 15.54
N ASP A 584 -21.90 1.74 15.03
CA ASP A 584 -22.40 3.02 14.52
C ASP A 584 -22.44 2.98 12.99
N ILE A 585 -23.60 3.25 12.41
CA ILE A 585 -23.87 3.14 10.96
C ILE A 585 -24.45 4.46 10.49
N SER A 586 -23.79 5.12 9.53
CA SER A 586 -24.29 6.40 9.00
C SER A 586 -24.23 6.44 7.47
N ASP A 587 -25.26 7.02 6.85
CA ASP A 587 -25.35 7.25 5.41
C ASP A 587 -25.24 5.98 4.56
N VAL A 588 -25.66 4.82 5.09
CA VAL A 588 -25.52 3.50 4.46
C VAL A 588 -26.82 3.05 3.80
N GLN A 589 -26.70 2.40 2.65
CA GLN A 589 -27.81 1.78 1.95
C GLN A 589 -27.83 0.26 2.18
N PHE A 590 -28.94 -0.28 2.65
CA PHE A 590 -29.21 -1.70 2.77
C PHE A 590 -30.23 -2.11 1.70
N LEU A 591 -29.77 -2.72 0.63
CA LEU A 591 -30.56 -3.00 -0.56
C LEU A 591 -30.66 -4.50 -0.81
N ASN A 592 -31.84 -5.03 -1.08
CA ASN A 592 -32.04 -6.39 -1.56
C ASN A 592 -31.41 -7.50 -0.70
N ASN A 593 -31.04 -7.24 0.55
CA ASN A 593 -30.40 -8.24 1.38
C ASN A 593 -31.41 -9.33 1.80
N TYR A 594 -30.95 -10.57 1.85
CA TYR A 594 -31.85 -11.71 1.98
C TYR A 594 -31.42 -12.70 3.06
N THR A 595 -32.35 -13.05 3.96
CA THR A 595 -32.17 -14.19 4.87
C THR A 595 -33.13 -15.30 4.54
N SER A 596 -32.63 -16.54 4.44
CA SER A 596 -33.48 -17.73 4.33
C SER A 596 -33.02 -18.76 5.35
N VAL A 597 -33.97 -19.37 5.99
CA VAL A 597 -33.68 -20.41 7.00
C VAL A 597 -34.56 -21.61 6.84
N GLY A 598 -33.95 -22.77 6.95
CA GLY A 598 -34.59 -24.06 7.10
C GLY A 598 -35.16 -24.26 8.50
N ASN A 599 -35.41 -25.46 8.88
CA ASN A 599 -36.15 -25.90 10.07
C ASN A 599 -35.63 -25.33 11.40
N ASN A 600 -36.54 -24.86 12.22
CA ASN A 600 -36.42 -24.59 13.68
C ASN A 600 -35.60 -23.39 14.19
N GLU A 601 -35.02 -22.52 13.37
CA GLU A 601 -34.25 -21.42 13.87
C GLU A 601 -35.01 -20.07 13.88
N ARG A 602 -34.54 -19.13 14.71
CA ARG A 602 -35.09 -17.78 14.78
C ARG A 602 -34.43 -16.96 13.68
N VAL A 603 -35.21 -16.51 12.73
CA VAL A 603 -34.71 -15.68 11.61
C VAL A 603 -34.67 -14.23 12.06
N ALA A 604 -33.62 -13.55 11.75
CA ALA A 604 -33.52 -12.12 11.84
C ALA A 604 -33.06 -11.52 10.52
N GLY A 605 -33.62 -10.38 10.15
CA GLY A 605 -33.49 -9.76 8.84
C GLY A 605 -32.10 -9.25 8.47
N VAL A 606 -32.04 -8.01 8.06
CA VAL A 606 -30.81 -7.36 7.55
C VAL A 606 -29.74 -7.20 8.61
N ILE A 607 -30.11 -6.68 9.78
CA ILE A 607 -29.23 -6.49 10.93
C ILE A 607 -29.76 -7.35 12.10
N TYR A 608 -28.87 -8.17 12.67
CA TYR A 608 -29.24 -8.97 13.82
C TYR A 608 -28.27 -8.84 14.98
N ALA A 609 -28.73 -8.21 16.08
CA ALA A 609 -27.99 -8.14 17.33
C ALA A 609 -28.58 -9.16 18.29
N CYS A 610 -27.81 -10.18 18.71
CA CYS A 610 -28.28 -11.31 19.49
C CYS A 610 -27.50 -11.56 20.80
N THR A 611 -26.88 -10.52 21.36
CA THR A 611 -26.13 -10.59 22.61
C THR A 611 -26.51 -9.41 23.51
N ASP A 612 -26.71 -9.69 24.79
CA ASP A 612 -26.97 -8.65 25.77
C ASP A 612 -25.87 -7.60 25.81
N GLY A 613 -26.24 -6.33 25.84
CA GLY A 613 -25.31 -5.19 25.84
C GLY A 613 -24.86 -4.70 24.45
N ALA A 614 -25.27 -5.36 23.38
CA ALA A 614 -25.04 -4.83 22.03
C ALA A 614 -25.80 -3.51 21.81
N VAL A 615 -25.14 -2.57 21.16
CA VAL A 615 -25.71 -1.28 20.78
C VAL A 615 -25.51 -1.06 19.28
N VAL A 616 -26.60 -0.81 18.56
CA VAL A 616 -26.55 -0.46 17.14
C VAL A 616 -27.23 0.90 16.94
N ARG A 617 -26.56 1.79 16.27
CA ARG A 617 -27.05 3.13 15.97
C ARG A 617 -27.00 3.36 14.47
N CYS A 618 -28.16 3.58 13.86
CA CYS A 618 -28.30 3.84 12.43
C CYS A 618 -28.76 5.29 12.21
N ASN A 619 -27.92 6.07 11.53
CA ASN A 619 -28.23 7.45 11.20
C ASN A 619 -28.30 7.64 9.68
N ASN A 620 -29.36 8.23 9.17
CA ASN A 620 -29.55 8.54 7.75
C ASN A 620 -29.36 7.35 6.82
N CYS A 621 -29.89 6.18 7.19
CA CYS A 621 -29.75 4.94 6.44
C CYS A 621 -31.00 4.62 5.62
N LEU A 622 -30.77 3.99 4.45
CA LEU A 622 -31.84 3.49 3.61
C LEU A 622 -31.95 1.96 3.72
N PHE A 623 -33.13 1.45 4.04
CA PHE A 623 -33.46 0.02 4.03
C PHE A 623 -34.50 -0.22 2.93
N ASP A 624 -34.08 -0.79 1.78
CA ASP A 624 -34.93 -0.91 0.62
C ASP A 624 -34.92 -2.32 0.04
N ALA A 625 -36.11 -2.86 -0.19
CA ALA A 625 -36.33 -4.16 -0.82
C ALA A 625 -35.64 -5.35 -0.11
N ASN A 626 -35.33 -5.24 1.16
CA ASN A 626 -34.75 -6.34 1.93
C ASN A 626 -35.81 -7.38 2.24
N TYR A 627 -35.39 -8.65 2.27
CA TYR A 627 -36.34 -9.77 2.40
C TYR A 627 -35.86 -10.83 3.38
N SER A 628 -36.78 -11.35 4.17
CA SER A 628 -36.53 -12.51 5.00
C SER A 628 -37.56 -13.61 4.76
N TYR A 629 -37.08 -14.85 4.64
CA TYR A 629 -37.94 -16.02 4.35
C TYR A 629 -37.72 -17.18 5.32
N ARG A 630 -38.80 -17.85 5.64
CA ARG A 630 -38.76 -19.04 6.46
C ARG A 630 -39.61 -20.17 5.86
N SER A 631 -39.05 -21.37 5.80
CA SER A 631 -39.72 -22.53 5.22
C SER A 631 -40.61 -23.34 6.17
N ASN A 632 -40.59 -23.04 7.49
CA ASN A 632 -41.19 -23.91 8.51
C ASN A 632 -42.09 -23.19 9.52
N SER A 633 -43.07 -23.94 10.09
CA SER A 633 -44.23 -23.47 10.88
C SER A 633 -43.98 -23.26 12.37
N VAL A 634 -42.83 -23.58 12.94
CA VAL A 634 -42.68 -23.77 14.39
C VAL A 634 -42.43 -22.48 15.20
N ASN A 635 -41.92 -21.43 14.58
CA ASN A 635 -41.72 -20.16 15.24
C ASN A 635 -42.15 -18.97 14.37
N PRO A 636 -42.90 -18.03 14.96
CA PRO A 636 -43.72 -17.14 14.13
C PRO A 636 -43.07 -15.84 13.70
N SER A 637 -41.78 -15.60 13.88
CA SER A 637 -41.22 -14.30 13.52
C SER A 637 -40.06 -14.38 12.51
N CYS A 638 -40.25 -13.68 11.42
CA CYS A 638 -39.27 -13.56 10.36
C CYS A 638 -39.26 -12.10 9.89
N PRO A 639 -38.75 -11.16 10.69
CA PRO A 639 -38.79 -9.76 10.34
C PRO A 639 -37.82 -9.44 9.22
N ALA A 640 -38.21 -8.53 8.36
CA ALA A 640 -37.35 -8.13 7.25
C ALA A 640 -36.09 -7.37 7.71
N ILE A 641 -36.20 -6.57 8.76
CA ILE A 641 -35.12 -5.73 9.24
C ILE A 641 -34.40 -6.36 10.42
N THR A 642 -35.10 -6.63 11.54
CA THR A 642 -34.43 -7.22 12.70
C THR A 642 -35.39 -7.84 13.74
N THR A 643 -34.80 -8.70 14.56
CA THR A 643 -35.44 -9.24 15.78
C THR A 643 -34.58 -8.90 17.00
N LEU A 644 -35.21 -8.35 18.06
CA LEU A 644 -34.60 -8.18 19.37
C LEU A 644 -34.99 -9.36 20.28
N ASN A 645 -34.08 -10.31 20.45
CA ASN A 645 -34.24 -11.45 21.34
C ASN A 645 -33.47 -11.31 22.65
N HIS A 646 -32.60 -10.31 22.75
CA HIS A 646 -31.70 -10.02 23.87
C HIS A 646 -31.86 -8.58 24.35
N GLN A 647 -31.20 -8.22 25.46
CA GLN A 647 -31.15 -6.84 25.95
C GLN A 647 -30.22 -5.99 25.10
N VAL A 648 -30.64 -5.74 23.87
CA VAL A 648 -29.92 -4.91 22.90
C VAL A 648 -30.56 -3.53 22.80
N LYS A 649 -29.80 -2.56 22.34
CA LYS A 649 -30.29 -1.22 22.04
C LYS A 649 -30.14 -0.98 20.54
N LEU A 650 -31.23 -0.70 19.85
CA LEU A 650 -31.29 -0.36 18.45
C LEU A 650 -31.88 1.04 18.30
N PHE A 651 -31.08 1.95 17.78
CA PHE A 651 -31.44 3.34 17.60
C PHE A 651 -31.41 3.69 16.10
N PHE A 652 -32.47 4.28 15.60
CA PHE A 652 -32.60 4.73 14.23
C PHE A 652 -32.94 6.23 14.22
N ASN A 653 -32.18 7.01 13.47
CA ASN A 653 -32.46 8.41 13.24
C ASN A 653 -32.38 8.71 11.73
N GLY A 654 -33.36 9.45 11.18
CA GLY A 654 -33.35 9.87 9.79
C GLY A 654 -33.36 8.70 8.77
N CYS A 655 -33.83 7.53 9.19
CA CYS A 655 -33.77 6.33 8.35
C CYS A 655 -35.07 6.17 7.53
N GLU A 656 -34.90 5.72 6.28
CA GLU A 656 -36.02 5.34 5.40
C GLU A 656 -36.11 3.82 5.28
N PHE A 657 -37.33 3.28 5.46
CA PHE A 657 -37.63 1.85 5.29
C PHE A 657 -38.74 1.68 4.26
N LYS A 658 -38.41 1.15 3.08
CA LYS A 658 -39.38 0.95 2.01
C LYS A 658 -39.19 -0.37 1.27
N ARG A 659 -40.27 -0.89 0.73
CA ARG A 659 -40.30 -2.12 -0.07
C ARG A 659 -39.71 -3.35 0.63
N ASN A 660 -39.46 -3.31 1.92
CA ASN A 660 -38.98 -4.45 2.68
C ASN A 660 -40.11 -5.44 2.93
N SER A 661 -39.80 -6.72 2.91
CA SER A 661 -40.82 -7.75 3.06
C SER A 661 -40.36 -8.95 3.89
N SER A 662 -41.31 -9.61 4.49
CA SER A 662 -41.08 -10.87 5.16
C SER A 662 -42.02 -11.93 4.63
N GLY A 663 -41.49 -13.14 4.37
CA GLY A 663 -42.26 -14.26 3.88
C GLY A 663 -42.10 -15.52 4.74
N GLY A 664 -43.05 -16.47 4.65
CA GLY A 664 -42.92 -17.71 5.40
C GLY A 664 -44.08 -18.66 5.27
N TYR A 665 -43.94 -19.88 5.78
CA TYR A 665 -44.95 -20.91 5.79
C TYR A 665 -46.11 -20.58 6.79
N ALA A 666 -47.36 -20.66 6.28
CA ALA A 666 -48.54 -20.50 7.14
C ALA A 666 -48.83 -21.78 7.91
N GLY A 667 -48.30 -21.90 9.09
CA GLY A 667 -48.85 -22.83 10.08
C GLY A 667 -49.95 -22.15 10.88
N THR A 668 -50.91 -22.91 11.42
CA THR A 668 -52.00 -22.42 12.25
C THR A 668 -51.44 -21.71 13.51
N GLY A 669 -51.55 -20.38 13.57
CA GLY A 669 -51.32 -19.57 14.77
C GLY A 669 -50.05 -18.69 14.75
N GLY A 670 -49.33 -18.58 13.66
CA GLY A 670 -48.18 -17.68 13.57
C GLY A 670 -48.51 -16.25 13.12
N LYS A 671 -47.88 -15.26 13.68
CA LYS A 671 -47.97 -13.86 13.31
C LYS A 671 -46.84 -13.57 12.34
N TYR A 672 -47.13 -13.32 11.09
CA TYR A 672 -46.16 -13.18 10.03
C TYR A 672 -46.25 -11.81 9.35
N GLY A 673 -45.17 -11.36 8.75
CA GLY A 673 -45.20 -10.15 7.95
C GLY A 673 -44.65 -8.90 8.64
N GLN A 674 -43.65 -9.08 9.50
CA GLN A 674 -43.13 -7.98 10.31
C GLN A 674 -41.85 -7.41 9.72
N LEU A 675 -41.62 -6.13 9.90
CA LEU A 675 -40.30 -5.52 9.66
C LEU A 675 -39.42 -5.64 10.91
N PHE A 676 -40.04 -5.43 12.10
CA PHE A 676 -39.35 -5.49 13.37
C PHE A 676 -40.08 -6.42 14.30
N CYS A 677 -39.33 -7.19 15.08
CA CYS A 677 -39.88 -8.03 16.14
C CYS A 677 -39.13 -7.78 17.45
N HIS A 678 -39.84 -7.27 18.45
CA HIS A 678 -39.25 -6.94 19.75
C HIS A 678 -39.71 -7.95 20.83
N ARG A 679 -38.83 -8.89 21.18
CA ARG A 679 -39.05 -10.02 22.06
C ARG A 679 -38.21 -10.03 23.33
N SER A 680 -37.57 -8.93 23.65
CA SER A 680 -36.63 -8.83 24.77
C SER A 680 -36.96 -7.64 25.63
N SER A 681 -36.28 -7.49 26.75
CA SER A 681 -36.26 -6.27 27.56
C SER A 681 -35.33 -5.19 27.03
N GLY A 682 -34.91 -5.28 25.78
CA GLY A 682 -34.07 -4.28 25.07
C GLY A 682 -34.84 -3.00 24.72
N VAL A 683 -34.18 -2.15 23.98
CA VAL A 683 -34.71 -0.85 23.53
C VAL A 683 -34.73 -0.80 22.01
N LEU A 684 -35.87 -0.43 21.44
CA LEU A 684 -36.01 -0.09 20.02
C LEU A 684 -36.50 1.37 19.93
N ALA A 685 -35.69 2.22 19.30
CA ALA A 685 -36.00 3.65 19.24
C ALA A 685 -35.85 4.20 17.81
N PHE A 686 -36.79 5.06 17.43
CA PHE A 686 -36.81 5.73 16.11
C PHE A 686 -37.02 7.24 16.35
N ASN A 687 -36.26 8.02 15.62
CA ASN A 687 -36.42 9.46 15.50
C ASN A 687 -36.30 9.88 14.03
N ASN A 688 -37.18 10.77 13.58
CA ASN A 688 -37.17 11.28 12.19
C ASN A 688 -37.16 10.17 11.11
N CYS A 689 -37.77 9.02 11.39
CA CYS A 689 -37.76 7.92 10.43
C CYS A 689 -39.01 7.93 9.53
N TYR A 690 -38.83 7.48 8.29
CA TYR A 690 -39.89 7.31 7.32
C TYR A 690 -40.05 5.84 6.93
N ILE A 691 -41.22 5.28 7.19
CA ILE A 691 -41.49 3.87 7.03
C ILE A 691 -42.77 3.68 6.23
N HIS A 692 -42.61 3.21 4.99
CA HIS A 692 -43.70 3.18 4.03
C HIS A 692 -43.50 2.06 2.99
N ASP A 693 -44.53 1.73 2.23
CA ASP A 693 -44.49 0.76 1.12
C ASP A 693 -43.90 -0.62 1.47
N ASN A 694 -43.89 -1.00 2.76
CA ASN A 694 -43.39 -2.28 3.19
C ASN A 694 -44.49 -3.31 3.24
N TYR A 695 -44.17 -4.61 3.09
CA TYR A 695 -45.19 -5.62 2.93
C TYR A 695 -44.84 -6.99 3.53
N GLY A 696 -45.82 -7.69 3.98
CA GLY A 696 -45.72 -9.06 4.48
C GLY A 696 -46.05 -10.08 3.40
N GLY A 697 -45.39 -11.23 3.49
CA GLY A 697 -45.34 -12.24 2.40
C GLY A 697 -46.51 -13.13 2.15
N ARG A 698 -47.70 -12.95 2.79
CA ARG A 698 -48.84 -13.84 2.49
C ARG A 698 -50.22 -13.20 2.52
N ASN A 699 -51.07 -13.71 1.62
CA ASN A 699 -52.42 -13.24 1.37
C ASN A 699 -53.45 -13.40 2.49
N THR A 700 -53.10 -13.88 3.67
CA THR A 700 -54.10 -14.25 4.66
C THR A 700 -53.87 -13.73 6.06
N ASP A 701 -52.68 -13.19 6.36
CA ASP A 701 -52.34 -12.75 7.74
C ASP A 701 -52.14 -11.24 7.80
N PRO A 702 -52.56 -10.64 8.93
CA PRO A 702 -52.41 -9.20 9.13
C PRO A 702 -50.95 -8.82 9.19
N ILE A 703 -50.61 -7.69 8.56
CA ILE A 703 -49.26 -7.15 8.50
C ILE A 703 -49.08 -6.28 9.72
N ASP A 704 -48.46 -6.81 10.75
CA ASP A 704 -47.95 -5.98 11.83
C ASP A 704 -46.58 -5.46 11.41
N TRP A 705 -46.50 -4.17 11.26
CA TRP A 705 -45.26 -3.54 10.92
C TRP A 705 -44.23 -3.75 12.04
N LEU A 706 -44.64 -3.60 13.29
CA LEU A 706 -43.86 -3.89 14.48
C LEU A 706 -44.62 -4.82 15.39
N TYR A 707 -44.01 -5.93 15.77
CA TYR A 707 -44.52 -6.87 16.74
C TYR A 707 -43.75 -6.78 18.07
N VAL A 708 -44.44 -6.51 19.16
CA VAL A 708 -43.89 -6.46 20.51
C VAL A 708 -44.45 -7.60 21.34
N ASP A 709 -43.59 -8.51 21.81
CA ASP A 709 -43.96 -9.74 22.56
C ASP A 709 -43.16 -9.92 23.87
N ASN A 710 -42.85 -8.84 24.56
CA ASN A 710 -42.19 -8.90 25.87
C ASN A 710 -42.68 -7.76 26.77
N GLY A 711 -43.07 -8.11 27.99
CA GLY A 711 -43.62 -7.13 28.97
C GLY A 711 -42.61 -6.11 29.50
N ASN A 712 -41.31 -6.30 29.25
CA ASN A 712 -40.26 -5.37 29.62
C ASN A 712 -39.64 -4.66 28.39
N ALA A 713 -40.20 -4.87 27.20
CA ALA A 713 -39.75 -4.21 25.97
C ALA A 713 -39.93 -2.70 26.08
N LYS A 714 -38.94 -1.93 25.59
CA LYS A 714 -39.03 -0.48 25.46
C LYS A 714 -39.10 -0.10 24.00
N LEU A 715 -40.19 0.56 23.62
CA LEU A 715 -40.40 1.08 22.28
C LEU A 715 -40.52 2.59 22.34
N PHE A 716 -39.66 3.26 21.62
CA PHE A 716 -39.63 4.71 21.54
C PHE A 716 -39.79 5.18 20.08
N LEU A 717 -40.76 6.00 19.80
CA LEU A 717 -40.99 6.64 18.49
C LEU A 717 -41.09 8.16 18.70
N SER A 718 -40.24 8.92 18.03
CA SER A 718 -40.32 10.37 18.02
C SER A 718 -40.19 10.89 16.57
N ASN A 719 -40.98 11.91 16.25
CA ASN A 719 -40.92 12.56 14.93
C ASN A 719 -40.91 11.57 13.74
N THR A 720 -41.60 10.45 13.84
CA THR A 720 -41.54 9.35 12.87
C THR A 720 -42.87 9.24 12.12
N THR A 721 -42.76 9.00 10.81
CA THR A 721 -43.92 8.77 9.94
C THR A 721 -44.00 7.30 9.55
N ILE A 722 -45.09 6.66 9.79
CA ILE A 722 -45.35 5.26 9.49
C ILE A 722 -46.62 5.13 8.67
N ILE A 723 -46.49 4.59 7.47
CA ILE A 723 -47.63 4.33 6.57
C ILE A 723 -47.69 2.85 6.25
N GLY A 724 -48.76 2.20 6.61
CA GLY A 724 -49.04 0.83 6.22
C GLY A 724 -49.73 0.79 4.87
N ASP A 725 -49.35 -0.09 3.96
CA ASP A 725 -50.01 -0.29 2.66
C ASP A 725 -50.61 -1.71 2.52
N PRO A 726 -51.90 -1.87 2.78
CA PRO A 726 -52.55 -3.18 2.62
C PRO A 726 -53.03 -3.46 1.19
N THR A 727 -53.02 -2.50 0.30
CA THR A 727 -53.66 -2.62 -1.01
C THR A 727 -52.78 -3.30 -2.06
N ARG A 728 -51.48 -3.32 -1.88
CA ARG A 728 -50.55 -3.86 -2.87
C ARG A 728 -50.61 -5.39 -3.04
N TYR A 729 -51.28 -6.09 -2.16
CA TYR A 729 -51.37 -7.59 -2.18
C TYR A 729 -52.76 -8.15 -2.47
N GLY A 730 -53.65 -7.37 -3.01
CA GLY A 730 -55.00 -7.85 -3.45
C GLY A 730 -55.90 -8.31 -2.28
N GLN A 731 -55.66 -7.86 -1.09
CA GLN A 731 -56.47 -8.19 0.10
C GLN A 731 -57.60 -7.21 0.26
N THR A 732 -58.78 -7.65 -0.19
CA THR A 732 -60.04 -6.89 -0.05
C THR A 732 -60.82 -7.24 1.20
N SER A 733 -60.29 -8.01 2.11
CA SER A 733 -61.06 -8.49 3.27
C SER A 733 -60.45 -8.04 4.60
N ALA A 734 -61.38 -7.60 5.41
CA ALA A 734 -61.41 -7.16 6.81
C ALA A 734 -60.54 -7.90 7.83
N LYS A 735 -59.30 -8.32 7.53
CA LYS A 735 -58.45 -9.05 8.50
C LYS A 735 -57.33 -8.25 9.09
N ASN A 736 -57.17 -6.98 8.77
CA ASN A 736 -56.24 -6.11 9.46
C ASN A 736 -56.78 -5.66 10.84
N THR A 737 -57.11 -6.60 11.65
CA THR A 737 -57.51 -6.33 13.03
C THR A 737 -56.32 -6.03 13.93
N ASN A 738 -55.08 -6.26 13.44
CA ASN A 738 -53.88 -6.20 14.29
C ASN A 738 -53.11 -4.88 14.24
N GLY A 739 -53.39 -4.02 13.30
CA GLY A 739 -52.80 -2.67 13.28
C GLY A 739 -51.39 -2.57 12.68
N VAL A 740 -50.86 -1.37 12.65
CA VAL A 740 -49.48 -1.08 12.20
C VAL A 740 -48.46 -1.53 13.23
N ILE A 741 -48.76 -1.27 14.50
CA ILE A 741 -47.99 -1.74 15.68
C ILE A 741 -48.87 -2.71 16.47
N TYR A 742 -48.42 -3.93 16.65
CA TYR A 742 -49.10 -4.92 17.48
C TYR A 742 -48.32 -5.25 18.75
N MET A 743 -48.96 -5.09 19.90
CA MET A 743 -48.42 -5.40 21.23
C MET A 743 -49.18 -6.58 21.83
N SER A 744 -48.51 -7.74 21.93
CA SER A 744 -49.10 -8.95 22.55
C SER A 744 -48.84 -9.03 24.05
N LYS A 745 -47.95 -8.23 24.56
CA LYS A 745 -47.54 -8.15 25.96
C LYS A 745 -47.50 -6.69 26.43
N ASP A 746 -47.59 -6.51 27.73
CA ASP A 746 -47.36 -5.21 28.36
C ASP A 746 -45.95 -4.74 28.02
N ALA A 747 -45.80 -3.51 27.49
CA ALA A 747 -44.52 -2.92 27.07
C ALA A 747 -44.50 -1.45 27.48
N TYR A 748 -43.28 -0.93 27.65
CA TYR A 748 -43.06 0.51 27.86
C TYR A 748 -43.02 1.21 26.52
N THR A 749 -43.99 2.08 26.24
CA THR A 749 -44.14 2.75 24.94
C THR A 749 -44.10 4.26 25.13
N TYR A 750 -43.31 4.90 24.25
CA TYR A 750 -43.15 6.35 24.21
C TYR A 750 -43.35 6.80 22.76
N PHE A 751 -44.51 7.44 22.51
CA PHE A 751 -44.91 7.90 21.18
C PHE A 751 -45.05 9.41 21.19
N ILE A 752 -44.13 10.11 20.55
CA ILE A 752 -44.02 11.56 20.65
C ILE A 752 -43.94 12.17 19.26
N ASN A 753 -44.91 13.00 18.91
CA ASN A 753 -44.89 13.78 17.66
C ASN A 753 -44.80 12.93 16.36
N ASN A 754 -45.54 11.82 16.29
CA ASN A 754 -45.51 10.88 15.16
C ASN A 754 -46.73 11.03 14.25
N ILE A 755 -46.60 10.55 13.00
CA ILE A 755 -47.71 10.26 12.09
C ILE A 755 -47.84 8.75 11.96
N LEU A 756 -48.97 8.20 12.34
CA LEU A 756 -49.26 6.76 12.21
C LEU A 756 -50.48 6.56 11.32
N CYS A 757 -50.31 5.95 10.17
CA CYS A 757 -51.36 5.74 9.21
C CYS A 757 -51.62 4.26 8.93
N SER A 758 -52.84 3.83 9.15
CA SER A 758 -53.36 2.55 8.68
C SER A 758 -54.36 2.83 7.56
N PRO A 759 -54.04 2.57 6.31
CA PRO A 759 -54.89 2.92 5.16
C PRO A 759 -56.10 2.02 5.02
N THR A 760 -56.28 1.04 5.91
CA THR A 760 -57.43 0.15 5.86
C THR A 760 -58.60 0.73 6.63
N VAL A 761 -59.76 0.79 6.02
CA VAL A 761 -61.01 1.19 6.70
C VAL A 761 -61.30 0.28 7.89
N GLY A 762 -61.35 0.84 9.06
CA GLY A 762 -61.50 0.12 10.33
C GLY A 762 -60.19 -0.55 10.83
N GLY A 763 -59.06 -0.34 10.17
CA GLY A 763 -57.75 -0.74 10.66
C GLY A 763 -57.32 0.07 11.89
N LYS A 764 -56.48 -0.56 12.74
CA LYS A 764 -55.89 0.12 13.91
C LYS A 764 -54.50 0.55 13.63
N CYS A 765 -54.07 1.72 14.08
CA CYS A 765 -52.65 2.09 14.03
C CYS A 765 -51.88 1.32 15.10
N ILE A 766 -52.42 1.21 16.28
CA ILE A 766 -51.86 0.44 17.39
C ILE A 766 -52.89 -0.56 17.87
N ASN A 767 -52.52 -1.82 17.95
CA ASN A 767 -53.37 -2.87 18.50
C ASN A 767 -52.66 -3.54 19.70
N ALA A 768 -53.21 -3.37 20.87
CA ALA A 768 -52.74 -4.01 22.08
C ALA A 768 -53.69 -5.12 22.48
N SER A 769 -53.23 -6.35 22.64
CA SER A 769 -54.01 -7.50 23.10
C SER A 769 -53.97 -7.66 24.61
N ALA A 770 -53.17 -6.90 25.34
CA ALA A 770 -52.99 -6.89 26.77
C ALA A 770 -52.92 -5.44 27.28
N SER A 771 -53.18 -5.24 28.58
CA SER A 771 -52.89 -3.96 29.22
C SER A 771 -51.44 -3.64 29.14
N TYR A 772 -51.08 -2.44 28.78
CA TYR A 772 -49.63 -2.05 28.74
C TYR A 772 -49.26 -1.26 29.96
N SER A 773 -48.00 -1.46 30.37
CA SER A 773 -47.40 -0.78 31.49
C SER A 773 -46.87 0.55 31.06
N ALA A 774 -47.22 1.59 31.73
CA ALA A 774 -46.65 2.94 31.63
C ALA A 774 -46.09 3.36 30.25
N GLY A 775 -46.61 4.40 29.66
CA GLY A 775 -46.14 5.00 28.41
C GLY A 775 -46.44 6.49 28.39
N VAL A 776 -45.80 7.15 27.41
CA VAL A 776 -46.11 8.54 27.09
C VAL A 776 -46.56 8.57 25.63
N ALA A 777 -47.73 9.18 25.40
CA ALA A 777 -48.19 9.44 24.02
C ALA A 777 -48.59 10.90 23.96
N MET A 778 -47.87 11.66 23.12
CA MET A 778 -48.11 13.09 22.99
C MET A 778 -47.84 13.56 21.54
N TYR A 779 -48.66 14.49 21.09
CA TYR A 779 -48.53 15.13 19.78
C TYR A 779 -48.52 14.14 18.56
N ASN A 780 -49.26 13.01 18.70
CA ASN A 780 -49.31 12.04 17.59
C ASN A 780 -50.52 12.28 16.67
N LYS A 781 -50.38 12.00 15.41
CA LYS A 781 -51.45 11.99 14.40
C LYS A 781 -51.74 10.57 13.97
N THR A 782 -53.02 10.20 13.88
CA THR A 782 -53.43 8.85 13.43
C THR A 782 -54.53 8.94 12.40
N SER A 783 -54.54 8.03 11.42
CA SER A 783 -55.60 7.88 10.44
C SER A 783 -55.89 6.43 10.17
N PRO A 784 -57.13 6.00 10.03
CA PRO A 784 -58.40 6.74 10.21
C PRO A 784 -58.82 6.92 11.67
N THR A 785 -59.96 7.66 11.88
CA THR A 785 -60.56 7.91 13.17
C THR A 785 -60.75 6.62 13.97
N ASN A 786 -60.40 6.60 15.28
CA ASN A 786 -60.50 5.53 16.23
C ASN A 786 -59.40 4.43 16.17
N ASN A 787 -58.23 4.77 15.78
CA ASN A 787 -57.16 3.79 15.60
C ASN A 787 -56.25 3.60 16.83
N TYR A 788 -56.52 4.19 17.97
CA TYR A 788 -55.91 3.76 19.20
C TYR A 788 -56.67 2.54 19.73
N GLY A 789 -56.07 1.39 19.57
CA GLY A 789 -56.57 0.16 20.23
C GLY A 789 -56.21 0.10 21.73
N TRP A 790 -56.14 1.22 22.39
CA TRP A 790 -55.96 1.37 23.80
C TRP A 790 -57.34 1.04 24.43
N GLY A 791 -57.41 0.04 25.26
CA GLY A 791 -58.68 -0.42 25.75
C GLY A 791 -59.47 0.75 26.39
N ASP A 792 -60.76 0.72 26.17
CA ASP A 792 -61.73 1.77 26.57
C ASP A 792 -61.73 2.14 28.09
N SER A 793 -60.83 1.58 28.86
CA SER A 793 -60.79 1.79 30.32
C SER A 793 -59.64 2.68 30.81
N ASP A 794 -58.72 3.11 29.93
CA ASP A 794 -57.57 3.89 30.40
C ASP A 794 -57.75 5.38 30.16
N THR A 795 -58.53 6.00 31.05
CA THR A 795 -58.63 7.49 31.13
C THR A 795 -57.50 8.10 31.93
N GLY A 796 -56.31 7.48 31.90
CA GLY A 796 -55.13 8.01 32.58
C GLY A 796 -54.72 9.37 32.05
N SER A 797 -54.55 10.33 32.93
CA SER A 797 -54.06 11.68 32.62
C SER A 797 -52.67 11.64 31.97
N GLY A 798 -52.57 11.98 30.72
CA GLY A 798 -51.32 12.01 29.97
C GLY A 798 -51.41 11.53 28.52
N HIS A 799 -52.61 11.12 28.12
CA HIS A 799 -52.88 10.71 26.75
C HIS A 799 -53.56 11.85 26.02
N ASP A 800 -52.76 12.68 25.30
CA ASP A 800 -53.36 13.66 24.45
C ASP A 800 -53.85 13.01 23.16
N TYR A 801 -55.15 13.02 22.92
CA TYR A 801 -55.82 12.53 21.71
C TYR A 801 -55.76 13.60 20.63
N TYR A 802 -55.38 13.18 19.41
CA TYR A 802 -55.12 14.11 18.35
C TYR A 802 -56.13 14.04 17.24
N ALA A 803 -56.31 15.16 16.57
CA ALA A 803 -57.17 15.28 15.44
C ALA A 803 -56.78 14.19 14.40
N THR A 804 -57.77 13.55 13.87
CA THR A 804 -57.66 12.49 12.89
C THR A 804 -57.70 13.08 11.50
N ALA A 805 -56.76 12.64 10.62
CA ALA A 805 -56.91 12.94 9.20
C ALA A 805 -58.01 12.03 8.64
N ASP A 806 -59.03 12.61 8.05
CA ASP A 806 -60.20 11.89 7.51
C ASP A 806 -59.90 11.10 6.24
N SER A 807 -58.76 11.32 5.61
CA SER A 807 -58.35 10.62 4.41
C SER A 807 -56.82 10.50 4.29
N PHE A 808 -56.37 9.51 3.52
CA PHE A 808 -54.98 9.31 3.18
C PHE A 808 -54.37 10.50 2.38
N ASP A 809 -55.19 11.16 1.59
CA ASP A 809 -54.78 12.34 0.80
C ASP A 809 -54.37 13.49 1.72
N GLY A 810 -54.99 13.60 2.89
CA GLY A 810 -54.60 14.58 3.90
C GLY A 810 -53.18 14.37 4.46
N LEU A 811 -52.68 13.14 4.47
CA LEU A 811 -51.33 12.82 4.95
C LEU A 811 -50.24 13.14 3.95
N ASN A 812 -50.55 13.13 2.65
CA ASN A 812 -49.60 13.54 1.61
C ASN A 812 -49.17 15.01 1.77
N GLY A 813 -50.07 15.86 2.26
CA GLY A 813 -49.73 17.25 2.57
C GLY A 813 -48.70 17.38 3.69
N TYR A 814 -48.74 16.52 4.74
CA TYR A 814 -47.75 16.51 5.81
C TYR A 814 -46.42 16.00 5.40
N MET A 815 -46.38 15.15 4.39
CA MET A 815 -45.14 14.54 3.91
C MET A 815 -44.35 15.44 2.94
N TRP A 816 -45.03 16.32 2.25
CA TRP A 816 -44.46 17.12 1.15
C TRP A 816 -44.61 18.63 1.34
N GLY A 817 -44.84 19.12 2.54
CA GLY A 817 -45.02 20.57 2.81
C GLY A 817 -46.30 21.17 2.22
N GLY A 818 -47.30 20.35 1.87
CA GLY A 818 -48.64 20.82 1.46
C GLY A 818 -49.46 21.21 2.67
N SER A 819 -50.11 22.36 2.62
CA SER A 819 -51.06 22.76 3.65
C SER A 819 -52.22 21.77 3.73
N LEU A 820 -52.47 21.21 4.89
CA LEU A 820 -53.77 20.60 5.15
C LEU A 820 -54.83 21.67 5.17
N ASP A 821 -55.73 21.60 4.18
CA ASP A 821 -56.93 22.47 4.20
C ASP A 821 -57.81 22.08 5.38
N GLY A 822 -57.85 22.97 6.34
CA GLY A 822 -58.94 23.06 7.29
C GLY A 822 -58.73 22.59 8.71
N GLU A 823 -59.20 23.22 9.51
CA GLU A 823 -59.71 23.23 10.93
C GLU A 823 -59.11 22.27 11.98
N ASN A 824 -58.25 21.30 11.60
CA ASN A 824 -57.77 20.28 12.57
C ASN A 824 -56.24 20.09 12.60
N CYS A 825 -55.47 21.04 12.13
CA CYS A 825 -54.00 20.93 12.07
C CYS A 825 -53.26 21.69 13.18
N ASP A 826 -53.94 22.18 14.17
CA ASP A 826 -53.39 23.11 15.16
C ASP A 826 -52.53 22.49 16.26
N VAL A 827 -52.17 21.22 16.14
CA VAL A 827 -51.35 20.58 17.21
C VAL A 827 -49.90 20.47 16.75
N PHE A 828 -49.18 21.57 16.84
CA PHE A 828 -47.74 21.58 16.71
C PHE A 828 -47.07 21.33 18.04
N ALA A 829 -46.21 20.37 18.10
CA ALA A 829 -45.45 20.09 19.31
C ALA A 829 -44.35 21.14 19.50
N PRO A 830 -44.23 21.71 20.73
CA PRO A 830 -43.06 22.53 21.01
C PRO A 830 -41.79 21.68 20.88
N THR A 831 -40.87 22.10 20.02
CA THR A 831 -39.64 21.37 19.75
C THR A 831 -38.83 21.11 21.03
N ALA A 832 -38.79 22.10 21.94
CA ALA A 832 -38.11 21.95 23.22
C ALA A 832 -38.80 20.91 24.13
N GLU A 833 -40.12 20.79 24.06
CA GLU A 833 -40.87 19.78 24.84
C GLU A 833 -40.65 18.36 24.29
N VAL A 834 -40.63 18.21 22.98
CA VAL A 834 -40.27 16.94 22.31
C VAL A 834 -38.87 16.49 22.72
N ASN A 835 -37.88 17.36 22.62
CA ASN A 835 -36.52 17.07 23.03
C ASN A 835 -36.42 16.74 24.54
N SER A 836 -37.12 17.47 25.39
CA SER A 836 -37.17 17.20 26.83
C SER A 836 -37.82 15.86 27.14
N ALA A 837 -38.86 15.48 26.41
CA ALA A 837 -39.50 14.16 26.57
C ALA A 837 -38.57 13.01 26.15
N ILE A 838 -37.78 13.18 25.07
CA ILE A 838 -36.72 12.22 24.64
C ILE A 838 -35.68 12.10 25.76
N GLN A 839 -35.16 13.21 26.25
CA GLN A 839 -34.16 13.26 27.32
C GLN A 839 -34.62 12.56 28.62
N THR A 840 -35.84 12.82 29.00
CA THR A 840 -36.40 12.27 30.24
C THR A 840 -36.63 10.76 30.15
N ASN A 841 -37.13 10.26 29.06
CA ASN A 841 -37.58 8.89 28.90
C ASN A 841 -36.50 7.93 28.32
N LEU A 842 -35.57 8.46 27.53
CA LEU A 842 -34.45 7.67 26.96
C LEU A 842 -33.18 8.53 26.83
N PRO A 843 -32.52 8.85 27.95
CA PRO A 843 -31.38 9.79 27.96
C PRO A 843 -30.21 9.36 27.09
N GLU A 844 -29.95 8.07 26.94
CA GLU A 844 -28.90 7.56 26.09
C GLU A 844 -29.16 7.82 24.58
N PHE A 845 -30.43 7.73 24.18
CA PHE A 845 -30.84 8.06 22.82
C PHE A 845 -30.76 9.56 22.58
N TYR A 846 -31.18 10.35 23.56
CA TYR A 846 -31.02 11.80 23.53
C TYR A 846 -29.55 12.22 23.35
N THR A 847 -28.65 11.65 24.15
CA THR A 847 -27.20 11.94 24.06
C THR A 847 -26.65 11.63 22.68
N TRP A 848 -27.02 10.48 22.14
CA TRP A 848 -26.59 10.13 20.78
C TRP A 848 -27.17 11.07 19.72
N LEU A 849 -28.44 11.45 19.81
CA LEU A 849 -29.05 12.41 18.88
C LEU A 849 -28.39 13.80 18.96
N ASP A 850 -27.96 14.21 20.16
CA ASP A 850 -27.18 15.44 20.36
C ASP A 850 -25.77 15.35 19.74
N GLU A 851 -25.08 14.23 19.97
CA GLU A 851 -23.75 13.96 19.38
C GLU A 851 -23.75 14.03 17.85
N ILE A 852 -24.81 13.56 17.20
CA ILE A 852 -24.94 13.59 15.73
C ILE A 852 -25.68 14.84 15.21
N ASP A 853 -25.91 15.84 16.09
CA ASP A 853 -26.62 17.09 15.76
C ASP A 853 -28.03 16.87 15.13
N ALA A 854 -28.75 15.84 15.61
CA ALA A 854 -30.08 15.49 15.12
C ALA A 854 -31.23 16.08 15.93
N LEU A 855 -30.98 16.59 17.15
CA LEU A 855 -32.01 17.19 17.97
C LEU A 855 -32.58 18.45 17.34
N GLY A 856 -33.91 18.51 17.27
CA GLY A 856 -34.63 19.66 16.70
C GLY A 856 -34.46 19.82 15.19
N LYS A 857 -34.05 18.75 14.48
CA LYS A 857 -34.01 18.66 13.02
C LYS A 857 -35.03 17.65 12.50
N ASP A 858 -35.35 17.75 11.20
CA ASP A 858 -36.17 16.76 10.51
C ASP A 858 -35.29 15.71 9.81
N MET A 859 -35.90 14.79 9.07
CA MET A 859 -35.20 13.74 8.33
C MET A 859 -34.25 14.28 7.25
N LEU A 860 -34.51 15.45 6.72
CA LEU A 860 -33.68 16.12 5.72
C LEU A 860 -32.60 17.01 6.34
N GLY A 861 -32.52 17.07 7.67
CA GLY A 861 -31.58 17.91 8.41
C GLY A 861 -32.05 19.37 8.56
N ASN A 862 -33.27 19.70 8.17
CA ASN A 862 -33.83 21.06 8.34
C ASN A 862 -34.14 21.31 9.79
N LYS A 863 -33.82 22.49 10.29
CA LYS A 863 -34.05 22.85 11.66
C LYS A 863 -35.56 23.03 11.91
N ARG A 864 -36.09 22.30 12.89
CA ARG A 864 -37.44 22.49 13.37
C ARG A 864 -37.56 23.84 14.10
N GLY A 865 -38.65 24.57 13.87
CA GLY A 865 -38.94 25.84 14.56
C GLY A 865 -39.20 25.67 16.05
N SER A 866 -39.75 26.69 16.69
CA SER A 866 -40.21 26.63 18.08
C SER A 866 -41.33 25.60 18.27
N THR A 867 -42.09 25.36 17.22
CA THR A 867 -43.05 24.26 17.11
C THR A 867 -42.67 23.37 15.96
N SER A 868 -42.83 22.06 16.08
CA SER A 868 -42.50 21.07 15.06
C SER A 868 -43.75 20.34 14.58
N TRP A 869 -43.82 20.12 13.26
CA TRP A 869 -44.84 19.25 12.71
C TRP A 869 -44.65 17.81 13.21
N PRO A 870 -45.73 17.07 13.42
CA PRO A 870 -45.59 15.63 13.68
C PRO A 870 -45.01 14.90 12.45
N GLY A 871 -44.26 13.84 12.70
CA GLY A 871 -43.64 13.02 11.65
C GLY A 871 -42.21 13.42 11.29
N CYS A 872 -41.69 12.76 10.28
CA CYS A 872 -40.25 12.83 9.94
C CYS A 872 -39.84 14.10 9.18
N TYR A 873 -40.75 14.82 8.56
CA TYR A 873 -40.46 16.02 7.81
C TYR A 873 -40.96 17.28 8.54
N GLN A 874 -40.30 18.39 8.27
CA GLN A 874 -40.67 19.73 8.72
C GLN A 874 -40.70 20.64 7.49
N GLU A 875 -41.68 21.54 7.39
CA GLU A 875 -41.75 22.55 6.36
C GLU A 875 -40.74 23.69 6.59
#